data_ca87ad2bd224727836a5d50c01556093
#
_entry.id   ca87ad2bd224727836a5d50c01556093
#
_cell.length_a   1.000
_cell.length_b   1.000
_cell.length_c   1.000
_cell.angle_alpha   90.00
_cell.angle_beta   90.00
_cell.angle_gamma   90.00
#
_symmetry.space_group_name_H-M   'P 1'
#
loop_
_entity.id
_entity.type
_entity.pdbx_description
1 polymer ?
#
loop_
_entity_poly.entity_id
_entity_poly.type
_entity_poly.pdbx_seq_one_letter_code
_entity_poly.pdbx_strand_id
1 'polypeptide(L)'
;MKDLFISFRSANQTYSVLRRSVFSLMHRAEAALFSILILCKLATNLLFVSLMQQIWSLTLRFAPMHYLSNSNASDIFTSPAIIGCIVLIAVLTAFWSLFECSVLLHGLDLARKGESIRLPALLCTSLLDACHAFLPQNWLILVYSATLIPFTNFFLAVNYITQLAVPEYIMGVIRTNSRYHLLYLALCAALLVLLISWVLVLPLFLLEHKSLWQSVRESVGYVRTRILRTFLLLLRWNVSALLRSLLPTAAIALPLYGIIIGIGMQSTQAMFALSRAALTIELPFFQFLIDCTITLAQCTVITALYDRLRGSLSFEAEADPDRRPCRSNGRLLLTAAIAGATLLTFVLAACYFVLPEDDALRSVLGGTVPIVTAHRGYSAAAPENTLPAFQLAIDHGCERAELDVQMTKDGIVMVTHDANLRRCAGRNENIYDLTYDEVRRLDAGRWFGQKYTGTRIPTLEEVLDQCKGRIQLNIEIKPNAATPDLEAETIRIIYEKGFEHDCVITSQSYDTLCKVKELAPEIQTGYILALGVGSYYDLPAADFFSVESTFITPGMVQQIHLRGKTISAWTVNRQEDASDLLSLGVDDIITDKPEMVQQLMNADADLDNDLLFIRDTIRSLIGWFDAGDEPTPEEEVIEEAIEDPEELLDAA
;
A
#
# COMPACT_ATOMS: atom_id res chain seq x y z
N MET A 1 33.29 -11.88 19.86
CA MET A 1 33.91 -10.72 19.18
C MET A 1 35.04 -11.09 18.22
N LYS A 2 36.05 -11.89 18.62
CA LYS A 2 37.16 -12.30 17.70
C LYS A 2 36.64 -13.05 16.46
N ASP A 3 35.74 -13.99 16.63
CA ASP A 3 35.20 -14.78 15.51
C ASP A 3 34.31 -13.93 14.58
N LEU A 4 33.60 -12.95 15.13
CA LEU A 4 32.84 -11.98 14.34
C LEU A 4 33.76 -11.09 13.49
N PHE A 5 34.91 -10.67 14.07
CA PHE A 5 35.91 -9.82 13.40
C PHE A 5 36.65 -10.57 12.29
N ILE A 6 36.99 -11.87 12.53
CA ILE A 6 37.60 -12.76 11.53
C ILE A 6 36.60 -13.03 10.40
N SER A 7 35.34 -13.25 10.74
CA SER A 7 34.23 -13.40 9.77
C SER A 7 34.05 -12.14 8.91
N PHE A 8 34.14 -10.96 9.52
CA PHE A 8 34.02 -9.66 8.82
C PHE A 8 35.20 -9.40 7.86
N ARG A 9 36.45 -9.71 8.29
CA ARG A 9 37.64 -9.55 7.45
C ARG A 9 37.66 -10.51 6.27
N SER A 10 37.24 -11.75 6.46
CA SER A 10 37.07 -12.77 5.43
C SER A 10 35.89 -12.42 4.48
N ALA A 11 34.82 -11.82 5.01
CA ALA A 11 33.71 -11.30 4.21
C ALA A 11 34.16 -10.14 3.31
N ASN A 12 35.02 -9.25 3.80
CA ASN A 12 35.55 -8.14 3.00
C ASN A 12 36.44 -8.59 1.84
N GLN A 13 37.30 -9.57 2.04
CA GLN A 13 38.11 -10.15 0.95
C GLN A 13 37.20 -10.83 -0.09
N THR A 14 36.23 -11.59 0.40
CA THR A 14 35.22 -12.24 -0.44
C THR A 14 34.43 -11.23 -1.27
N TYR A 15 34.00 -10.12 -0.63
CA TYR A 15 33.27 -9.06 -1.28
C TYR A 15 34.10 -8.37 -2.39
N SER A 16 35.39 -8.11 -2.16
CA SER A 16 36.25 -7.45 -3.15
C SER A 16 36.45 -8.29 -4.42
N VAL A 17 36.60 -9.60 -4.25
CA VAL A 17 36.70 -10.55 -5.37
C VAL A 17 35.37 -10.65 -6.12
N LEU A 18 34.27 -10.86 -5.38
CA LEU A 18 32.93 -10.94 -5.97
C LEU A 18 32.58 -9.63 -6.70
N ARG A 19 32.89 -8.48 -6.09
CA ARG A 19 32.68 -7.17 -6.72
C ARG A 19 33.38 -7.06 -8.08
N ARG A 20 34.64 -7.49 -8.18
CA ARG A 20 35.36 -7.47 -9.46
C ARG A 20 34.70 -8.39 -10.49
N SER A 21 34.32 -9.61 -10.08
CA SER A 21 33.63 -10.57 -10.94
C SER A 21 32.30 -10.03 -11.44
N VAL A 22 31.50 -9.47 -10.56
CA VAL A 22 30.21 -8.87 -10.91
C VAL A 22 30.38 -7.68 -11.83
N PHE A 23 31.35 -6.78 -11.57
CA PHE A 23 31.62 -5.64 -12.46
C PHE A 23 32.10 -6.08 -13.84
N SER A 24 32.97 -7.09 -13.90
CA SER A 24 33.40 -7.66 -15.18
C SER A 24 32.22 -8.26 -15.94
N LEU A 25 31.34 -8.99 -15.24
CA LEU A 25 30.15 -9.60 -15.85
C LEU A 25 29.14 -8.54 -16.30
N MET A 26 28.86 -7.55 -15.46
CA MET A 26 28.01 -6.41 -15.83
C MET A 26 28.57 -5.66 -17.03
N HIS A 27 29.85 -5.35 -17.04
CA HIS A 27 30.47 -4.61 -18.16
C HIS A 27 30.40 -5.37 -19.49
N ARG A 28 30.44 -6.71 -19.45
CA ARG A 28 30.29 -7.54 -20.65
C ARG A 28 28.84 -7.65 -21.14
N ALA A 29 27.89 -7.65 -20.19
CA ALA A 29 26.48 -7.92 -20.43
C ALA A 29 25.60 -6.65 -20.49
N GLU A 30 26.11 -5.54 -19.97
CA GLU A 30 25.37 -4.39 -19.43
C GLU A 30 24.31 -3.82 -20.37
N ALA A 31 24.69 -3.59 -21.61
CA ALA A 31 23.78 -2.88 -22.50
C ALA A 31 22.71 -3.78 -23.13
N ALA A 32 23.08 -4.99 -23.53
CA ALA A 32 22.12 -5.91 -24.15
C ALA A 32 21.14 -6.44 -23.11
N LEU A 33 21.63 -6.89 -21.96
CA LEU A 33 20.75 -7.42 -20.90
C LEU A 33 19.90 -6.34 -20.24
N PHE A 34 20.44 -5.13 -20.06
CA PHE A 34 19.65 -4.03 -19.53
C PHE A 34 18.51 -3.64 -20.48
N SER A 35 18.78 -3.60 -21.79
CA SER A 35 17.73 -3.36 -22.80
C SER A 35 16.68 -4.46 -22.83
N ILE A 36 17.09 -5.73 -22.71
CA ILE A 36 16.18 -6.88 -22.63
C ILE A 36 15.34 -6.81 -21.36
N LEU A 37 15.93 -6.46 -20.21
CA LEU A 37 15.21 -6.31 -18.96
C LEU A 37 14.17 -5.19 -19.04
N ILE A 38 14.51 -4.03 -19.61
CA ILE A 38 13.54 -2.95 -19.84
C ILE A 38 12.37 -3.46 -20.69
N LEU A 39 12.65 -4.17 -21.79
CA LEU A 39 11.60 -4.73 -22.64
C LEU A 39 10.72 -5.75 -21.88
N CYS A 40 11.32 -6.63 -21.07
CA CYS A 40 10.57 -7.57 -20.22
C CYS A 40 9.68 -6.82 -19.22
N LYS A 41 10.21 -5.82 -18.53
CA LYS A 41 9.45 -5.02 -17.55
C LYS A 41 8.34 -4.21 -18.21
N LEU A 42 8.57 -3.64 -19.38
CA LEU A 42 7.52 -2.97 -20.16
C LEU A 42 6.45 -3.97 -20.60
N ALA A 43 6.83 -5.16 -21.06
CA ALA A 43 5.88 -6.21 -21.41
C ALA A 43 5.08 -6.67 -20.17
N THR A 44 5.72 -6.78 -19.00
CA THR A 44 5.05 -7.07 -17.73
C THR A 44 3.99 -6.02 -17.42
N ASN A 45 4.35 -4.75 -17.41
CA ASN A 45 3.44 -3.68 -17.01
C ASN A 45 2.33 -3.41 -18.05
N LEU A 46 2.68 -3.37 -19.35
CA LEU A 46 1.74 -2.99 -20.40
C LEU A 46 0.85 -4.14 -20.87
N LEU A 47 1.37 -5.35 -20.92
CA LEU A 47 0.65 -6.50 -21.47
C LEU A 47 0.19 -7.47 -20.40
N PHE A 48 1.12 -7.93 -19.56
CA PHE A 48 0.81 -8.98 -18.60
C PHE A 48 -0.13 -8.50 -17.49
N VAL A 49 0.17 -7.37 -16.84
CA VAL A 49 -0.70 -6.80 -15.79
C VAL A 49 -2.07 -6.47 -16.36
N SER A 50 -2.14 -5.84 -17.54
CA SER A 50 -3.42 -5.53 -18.21
C SER A 50 -4.22 -6.80 -18.53
N LEU A 51 -3.55 -7.87 -18.97
CA LEU A 51 -4.19 -9.16 -19.22
C LEU A 51 -4.75 -9.76 -17.93
N MET A 52 -3.99 -9.73 -16.84
CA MET A 52 -4.46 -10.23 -15.53
C MET A 52 -5.67 -9.45 -15.02
N GLN A 53 -5.66 -8.14 -15.16
CA GLN A 53 -6.81 -7.27 -14.83
C GLN A 53 -8.05 -7.60 -15.68
N GLN A 54 -7.86 -7.87 -16.99
CA GLN A 54 -8.95 -8.28 -17.86
C GLN A 54 -9.52 -9.65 -17.49
N ILE A 55 -8.65 -10.64 -17.20
CA ILE A 55 -9.09 -11.97 -16.73
C ILE A 55 -9.89 -11.83 -15.43
N TRP A 56 -9.39 -11.02 -14.50
CA TRP A 56 -10.08 -10.76 -13.24
C TRP A 56 -11.45 -10.08 -13.46
N SER A 57 -11.48 -8.99 -14.22
CA SER A 57 -12.73 -8.26 -14.52
C SER A 57 -13.76 -9.13 -15.25
N LEU A 58 -13.27 -9.97 -16.18
CA LEU A 58 -14.13 -10.91 -16.90
C LEU A 58 -14.71 -11.97 -15.95
N THR A 59 -13.90 -12.48 -15.03
CA THR A 59 -14.35 -13.46 -14.03
C THR A 59 -15.43 -12.88 -13.13
N LEU A 60 -15.25 -11.64 -12.66
CA LEU A 60 -16.25 -10.96 -11.85
C LEU A 60 -17.56 -10.72 -12.60
N ARG A 61 -17.50 -10.47 -13.91
CA ARG A 61 -18.73 -10.32 -14.76
C ARG A 61 -19.54 -11.61 -14.86
N PHE A 62 -18.88 -12.77 -14.87
CA PHE A 62 -19.54 -14.08 -14.96
C PHE A 62 -19.79 -14.73 -13.57
N ALA A 63 -19.19 -14.20 -12.53
CA ALA A 63 -19.47 -14.60 -11.17
C ALA A 63 -20.83 -14.01 -10.70
N PRO A 64 -21.46 -14.60 -9.70
CA PRO A 64 -22.70 -14.05 -9.12
C PRO A 64 -22.49 -12.67 -8.46
N MET A 65 -21.24 -12.20 -8.35
CA MET A 65 -20.87 -10.88 -7.80
C MET A 65 -20.06 -10.10 -8.83
N HIS A 66 -20.41 -8.84 -9.04
CA HIS A 66 -19.73 -7.97 -10.01
C HIS A 66 -18.56 -7.18 -9.39
N TYR A 67 -18.44 -7.17 -8.09
CA TYR A 67 -17.37 -6.53 -7.32
C TYR A 67 -17.11 -7.27 -6.01
N LEU A 68 -15.93 -7.07 -5.45
CA LEU A 68 -15.54 -7.53 -4.13
C LEU A 68 -15.45 -6.35 -3.17
N SER A 69 -16.03 -6.54 -1.99
CA SER A 69 -15.95 -5.61 -0.87
C SER A 69 -15.84 -6.40 0.45
N ASN A 70 -15.65 -5.70 1.54
CA ASN A 70 -15.66 -6.32 2.87
C ASN A 70 -16.96 -7.07 3.18
N SER A 71 -18.11 -6.61 2.67
CA SER A 71 -19.42 -7.22 2.94
C SER A 71 -19.62 -8.58 2.24
N ASN A 72 -18.95 -8.82 1.10
CA ASN A 72 -19.07 -10.05 0.32
C ASN A 72 -17.75 -10.83 0.17
N ALA A 73 -16.71 -10.45 0.93
CA ALA A 73 -15.39 -11.09 0.86
C ALA A 73 -15.43 -12.59 1.22
N SER A 74 -16.36 -13.02 2.08
CA SER A 74 -16.57 -14.45 2.40
C SER A 74 -16.99 -15.28 1.19
N ASP A 75 -17.70 -14.66 0.23
CA ASP A 75 -18.23 -15.35 -0.94
C ASP A 75 -17.14 -15.72 -1.95
N ILE A 76 -15.93 -15.14 -1.83
CA ILE A 76 -14.73 -15.59 -2.56
C ILE A 76 -14.50 -17.09 -2.37
N PHE A 77 -14.62 -17.55 -1.12
CA PHE A 77 -14.36 -18.95 -0.76
C PHE A 77 -15.48 -19.91 -1.19
N THR A 78 -16.64 -19.39 -1.53
CA THR A 78 -17.80 -20.17 -1.97
C THR A 78 -17.95 -20.23 -3.48
N SER A 79 -17.30 -19.31 -4.23
CA SER A 79 -17.37 -19.25 -5.69
C SER A 79 -16.23 -20.04 -6.36
N PRO A 80 -16.49 -21.20 -7.00
CA PRO A 80 -15.46 -21.95 -7.70
C PRO A 80 -14.80 -21.17 -8.85
N ALA A 81 -15.55 -20.27 -9.50
CA ALA A 81 -15.04 -19.44 -10.58
C ALA A 81 -13.99 -18.43 -10.09
N ILE A 82 -14.23 -17.79 -8.96
CA ILE A 82 -13.30 -16.83 -8.36
C ILE A 82 -12.06 -17.55 -7.85
N ILE A 83 -12.22 -18.67 -7.13
CA ILE A 83 -11.09 -19.50 -6.67
C ILE A 83 -10.25 -19.96 -7.87
N GLY A 84 -10.89 -20.46 -8.92
CA GLY A 84 -10.21 -20.88 -10.16
C GLY A 84 -9.46 -19.73 -10.82
N CYS A 85 -10.03 -18.53 -10.85
CA CYS A 85 -9.38 -17.32 -11.38
C CYS A 85 -8.17 -16.91 -10.54
N ILE A 86 -8.28 -16.88 -9.21
CA ILE A 86 -7.17 -16.55 -8.31
C ILE A 86 -6.01 -17.54 -8.52
N VAL A 87 -6.31 -18.85 -8.58
CA VAL A 87 -5.29 -19.88 -8.85
C VAL A 87 -4.67 -19.70 -10.23
N LEU A 88 -5.48 -19.41 -11.25
CA LEU A 88 -4.99 -19.15 -12.61
C LEU A 88 -4.05 -17.94 -12.65
N ILE A 89 -4.47 -16.81 -12.06
CA ILE A 89 -3.64 -15.60 -12.00
C ILE A 89 -2.34 -15.88 -11.23
N ALA A 90 -2.41 -16.57 -10.09
CA ALA A 90 -1.22 -16.94 -9.31
C ALA A 90 -0.24 -17.82 -10.13
N VAL A 91 -0.76 -18.81 -10.86
CA VAL A 91 0.05 -19.69 -11.72
C VAL A 91 0.67 -18.91 -12.88
N LEU A 92 -0.10 -18.04 -13.55
CA LEU A 92 0.40 -17.21 -14.66
C LEU A 92 1.46 -16.21 -14.18
N THR A 93 1.24 -15.59 -13.02
CA THR A 93 2.21 -14.67 -12.40
C THR A 93 3.50 -15.40 -12.01
N ALA A 94 3.38 -16.56 -11.41
CA ALA A 94 4.51 -17.41 -11.05
C ALA A 94 5.32 -17.83 -12.28
N PHE A 95 4.63 -18.26 -13.33
CA PHE A 95 5.23 -18.62 -14.60
C PHE A 95 5.95 -17.45 -15.26
N TRP A 96 5.30 -16.29 -15.32
CA TRP A 96 5.89 -15.07 -15.90
C TRP A 96 7.14 -14.63 -15.14
N SER A 97 7.09 -14.63 -13.80
CA SER A 97 8.25 -14.32 -12.96
C SER A 97 9.42 -15.30 -13.18
N LEU A 98 9.11 -16.58 -13.32
CA LEU A 98 10.11 -17.61 -13.60
C LEU A 98 10.72 -17.42 -14.99
N PHE A 99 9.90 -17.11 -15.99
CA PHE A 99 10.37 -16.79 -17.36
C PHE A 99 11.32 -15.57 -17.35
N GLU A 100 10.96 -14.49 -16.68
CA GLU A 100 11.78 -13.28 -16.57
C GLU A 100 13.14 -13.56 -15.89
N CYS A 101 13.12 -14.31 -14.79
CA CYS A 101 14.33 -14.77 -14.11
C CYS A 101 15.20 -15.66 -15.03
N SER A 102 14.58 -16.55 -15.81
CA SER A 102 15.28 -17.41 -16.76
C SER A 102 15.98 -16.59 -17.85
N VAL A 103 15.31 -15.58 -18.41
CA VAL A 103 15.91 -14.68 -19.41
C VAL A 103 17.17 -13.99 -18.86
N LEU A 104 17.11 -13.50 -17.62
CA LEU A 104 18.24 -12.83 -16.99
C LEU A 104 19.40 -13.78 -16.68
N LEU A 105 19.10 -14.95 -16.08
CA LEU A 105 20.13 -15.92 -15.70
C LEU A 105 20.83 -16.53 -16.92
N HIS A 106 20.09 -16.92 -17.96
CA HIS A 106 20.70 -17.40 -19.22
C HIS A 106 21.48 -16.31 -19.94
N GLY A 107 20.95 -15.08 -19.98
CA GLY A 107 21.68 -13.95 -20.56
C GLY A 107 22.99 -13.67 -19.83
N LEU A 108 23.01 -13.77 -18.50
CA LEU A 108 24.22 -13.64 -17.69
C LEU A 108 25.19 -14.83 -17.91
N ASP A 109 24.67 -16.04 -18.07
CA ASP A 109 25.50 -17.23 -18.36
C ASP A 109 26.16 -17.13 -19.74
N LEU A 110 25.43 -16.70 -20.78
CA LEU A 110 26.00 -16.41 -22.11
C LEU A 110 27.07 -15.31 -22.06
N ALA A 111 26.80 -14.21 -21.34
CA ALA A 111 27.78 -13.14 -21.17
C ALA A 111 29.05 -13.62 -20.42
N ARG A 112 28.90 -14.52 -19.45
CA ARG A 112 29.99 -15.17 -18.74
C ARG A 112 30.85 -16.00 -19.69
N LYS A 113 30.22 -16.78 -20.57
CA LYS A 113 30.89 -17.63 -21.57
C LYS A 113 31.51 -16.80 -22.73
N GLY A 114 31.21 -15.51 -22.80
CA GLY A 114 31.65 -14.63 -23.89
C GLY A 114 30.91 -14.89 -25.21
N GLU A 115 29.75 -15.51 -25.16
CA GLU A 115 28.90 -15.79 -26.30
C GLU A 115 27.98 -14.59 -26.64
N SER A 116 27.61 -14.48 -27.91
CA SER A 116 26.71 -13.40 -28.36
C SER A 116 25.27 -13.69 -27.93
N ILE A 117 24.62 -12.71 -27.33
CA ILE A 117 23.21 -12.81 -26.90
C ILE A 117 22.33 -12.60 -28.16
N ARG A 118 21.64 -13.66 -28.58
CA ARG A 118 20.62 -13.61 -29.64
C ARG A 118 19.25 -13.64 -29.01
N LEU A 119 18.51 -12.51 -29.05
CA LEU A 119 17.24 -12.34 -28.37
C LEU A 119 16.21 -13.45 -28.64
N PRO A 120 15.92 -13.88 -29.91
CA PRO A 120 14.93 -14.93 -30.15
C PRO A 120 15.33 -16.28 -29.52
N ALA A 121 16.60 -16.64 -29.59
CA ALA A 121 17.11 -17.89 -29.01
C ALA A 121 17.03 -17.85 -27.48
N LEU A 122 17.42 -16.72 -26.87
CA LEU A 122 17.34 -16.51 -25.41
C LEU A 122 15.90 -16.63 -24.91
N LEU A 123 14.96 -15.93 -25.57
CA LEU A 123 13.55 -15.98 -25.18
C LEU A 123 12.96 -17.39 -25.33
N CYS A 124 13.29 -18.10 -26.44
CA CYS A 124 12.82 -19.47 -26.66
C CYS A 124 13.35 -20.44 -25.60
N THR A 125 14.65 -20.41 -25.31
CA THR A 125 15.26 -21.25 -24.27
C THR A 125 14.64 -20.96 -22.91
N SER A 126 14.53 -19.68 -22.53
CA SER A 126 13.95 -19.26 -21.25
C SER A 126 12.49 -19.67 -21.11
N LEU A 127 11.71 -19.63 -22.20
CA LEU A 127 10.33 -20.09 -22.21
C LEU A 127 10.24 -21.61 -21.99
N LEU A 128 11.09 -22.37 -22.64
CA LEU A 128 11.14 -23.85 -22.48
C LEU A 128 11.51 -24.22 -21.04
N ASP A 129 12.48 -23.50 -20.44
CA ASP A 129 12.88 -23.75 -19.05
C ASP A 129 11.79 -23.36 -18.05
N ALA A 130 11.08 -22.26 -18.29
CA ALA A 130 9.91 -21.92 -17.48
C ALA A 130 8.80 -22.98 -17.60
N CYS A 131 8.61 -23.58 -18.78
CA CYS A 131 7.67 -24.69 -19.00
C CYS A 131 8.05 -25.96 -18.22
N HIS A 132 9.33 -26.18 -17.91
CA HIS A 132 9.75 -27.28 -17.02
C HIS A 132 9.12 -27.21 -15.62
N ALA A 133 8.65 -26.05 -15.19
CA ALA A 133 7.91 -25.89 -13.94
C ALA A 133 6.60 -26.67 -13.89
N PHE A 134 5.97 -26.92 -15.05
CA PHE A 134 4.70 -27.67 -15.13
C PHE A 134 4.87 -29.19 -15.08
N LEU A 135 6.11 -29.71 -15.04
CA LEU A 135 6.32 -31.12 -14.82
C LEU A 135 5.86 -31.54 -13.41
N PRO A 136 5.25 -32.72 -13.25
CA PRO A 136 4.67 -33.16 -11.97
C PRO A 136 5.62 -33.10 -10.77
N GLN A 137 6.92 -33.28 -11.00
CA GLN A 137 7.95 -33.22 -9.95
C GLN A 137 8.40 -31.79 -9.59
N ASN A 138 8.01 -30.79 -10.39
CA ASN A 138 8.55 -29.43 -10.30
C ASN A 138 7.49 -28.36 -9.98
N TRP A 139 6.18 -28.68 -10.01
CA TRP A 139 5.10 -27.70 -9.87
C TRP A 139 5.24 -26.78 -8.64
N LEU A 140 5.86 -27.26 -7.55
CA LEU A 140 6.15 -26.44 -6.36
C LEU A 140 7.11 -25.27 -6.65
N ILE A 141 7.83 -25.26 -7.79
CA ILE A 141 8.63 -24.09 -8.19
C ILE A 141 7.74 -22.90 -8.52
N LEU A 142 6.51 -23.12 -8.98
CA LEU A 142 5.55 -22.05 -9.23
C LEU A 142 5.11 -21.41 -7.91
N VAL A 143 4.90 -22.20 -6.85
CA VAL A 143 4.63 -21.67 -5.51
C VAL A 143 5.84 -20.91 -5.00
N TYR A 144 7.04 -21.45 -5.17
CA TYR A 144 8.28 -20.75 -4.82
C TYR A 144 8.43 -19.44 -5.58
N SER A 145 8.21 -19.41 -6.89
CA SER A 145 8.34 -18.19 -7.69
C SER A 145 7.27 -17.15 -7.34
N ALA A 146 6.04 -17.58 -7.08
CA ALA A 146 4.96 -16.67 -6.66
C ALA A 146 5.20 -16.03 -5.29
N THR A 147 5.77 -16.79 -4.35
CA THR A 147 5.90 -16.35 -2.95
C THR A 147 7.27 -15.80 -2.60
N LEU A 148 8.34 -16.39 -3.13
CA LEU A 148 9.71 -16.09 -2.70
C LEU A 148 10.50 -15.20 -3.66
N ILE A 149 10.21 -15.22 -4.98
CA ILE A 149 10.88 -14.33 -5.91
C ILE A 149 10.60 -12.85 -5.58
N PRO A 150 9.36 -12.43 -5.30
CA PRO A 150 9.09 -11.07 -4.81
C PRO A 150 9.90 -10.70 -3.56
N PHE A 151 10.17 -11.66 -2.66
CA PHE A 151 10.98 -11.42 -1.45
C PHE A 151 12.49 -11.51 -1.67
N THR A 152 12.98 -12.20 -2.70
CA THR A 152 14.42 -12.19 -3.06
C THR A 152 14.83 -10.86 -3.66
N ASN A 153 13.93 -10.15 -4.24
CA ASN A 153 14.04 -8.74 -4.58
C ASN A 153 13.78 -7.87 -3.33
N PHE A 154 14.56 -8.08 -2.27
CA PHE A 154 14.34 -7.54 -0.92
C PHE A 154 14.11 -6.00 -0.88
N PHE A 155 14.49 -5.27 -1.91
CA PHE A 155 14.21 -3.84 -2.08
C PHE A 155 13.11 -3.54 -3.12
N LEU A 156 12.83 -4.46 -4.06
CA LEU A 156 11.69 -4.33 -4.98
C LEU A 156 10.38 -4.76 -4.32
N ALA A 157 10.47 -5.65 -3.31
CA ALA A 157 9.35 -6.02 -2.47
C ALA A 157 8.78 -4.82 -1.68
N VAL A 158 9.53 -3.74 -1.49
CA VAL A 158 8.97 -2.56 -0.82
C VAL A 158 7.76 -2.03 -1.60
N ASN A 159 7.79 -1.96 -2.93
CA ASN A 159 6.63 -1.52 -3.70
C ASN A 159 5.48 -2.54 -3.78
N TYR A 160 5.79 -3.84 -3.75
CA TYR A 160 4.75 -4.87 -3.69
C TYR A 160 4.30 -5.16 -2.25
N ILE A 161 5.18 -5.02 -1.26
CA ILE A 161 4.83 -5.16 0.16
C ILE A 161 4.04 -3.95 0.65
N THR A 162 4.28 -2.75 0.14
CA THR A 162 3.42 -1.59 0.44
C THR A 162 2.03 -1.73 -0.19
N GLN A 163 1.90 -2.49 -1.29
CA GLN A 163 0.59 -2.86 -1.85
C GLN A 163 -0.04 -4.09 -1.14
N LEU A 164 0.76 -4.92 -0.48
CA LEU A 164 0.35 -6.02 0.40
C LEU A 164 0.60 -5.66 1.88
N ALA A 165 0.58 -4.37 2.20
CA ALA A 165 0.72 -3.93 3.58
C ALA A 165 -0.36 -4.59 4.43
N VAL A 166 0.07 -5.17 5.54
CA VAL A 166 -0.88 -5.63 6.56
C VAL A 166 -1.63 -4.38 7.02
N PRO A 167 -2.97 -4.37 6.94
CA PRO A 167 -3.75 -3.19 7.36
C PRO A 167 -3.29 -2.67 8.71
N GLU A 168 -3.22 -1.36 8.89
CA GLU A 168 -2.59 -0.76 10.07
C GLU A 168 -3.28 -1.18 11.36
N TYR A 169 -4.61 -1.35 11.32
CA TYR A 169 -5.34 -1.89 12.47
C TYR A 169 -4.86 -3.31 12.88
N ILE A 170 -4.48 -4.17 11.92
CA ILE A 170 -3.91 -5.50 12.21
C ILE A 170 -2.49 -5.35 12.77
N MET A 171 -1.71 -4.44 12.19
CA MET A 171 -0.36 -4.14 12.69
C MET A 171 -0.42 -3.52 14.09
N GLY A 172 -1.39 -2.67 14.40
CA GLY A 172 -1.68 -2.17 15.74
C GLY A 172 -1.91 -3.31 16.73
N VAL A 173 -2.81 -4.25 16.41
CA VAL A 173 -3.05 -5.44 17.25
C VAL A 173 -1.79 -6.31 17.42
N ILE A 174 -0.97 -6.42 16.37
CA ILE A 174 0.29 -7.16 16.45
C ILE A 174 1.31 -6.45 17.35
N ARG A 175 1.41 -5.11 17.28
CA ARG A 175 2.34 -4.30 18.06
C ARG A 175 1.94 -4.24 19.53
N THR A 176 0.66 -4.04 19.85
CA THR A 176 0.16 -3.95 21.22
C THR A 176 0.19 -5.27 21.98
N ASN A 177 0.18 -6.42 21.28
CA ASN A 177 0.27 -7.72 21.91
C ASN A 177 1.67 -8.31 21.78
N SER A 178 2.45 -8.31 22.85
CA SER A 178 3.84 -8.79 22.87
C SER A 178 4.00 -10.24 22.35
N ARG A 179 3.00 -11.11 22.50
CA ARG A 179 3.02 -12.48 21.96
C ARG A 179 2.89 -12.49 20.45
N TYR A 180 1.98 -11.68 19.89
CA TYR A 180 1.81 -11.57 18.45
C TYR A 180 3.01 -10.87 17.81
N HIS A 181 3.56 -9.85 18.46
CA HIS A 181 4.78 -9.18 18.03
C HIS A 181 5.98 -10.13 17.96
N LEU A 182 6.20 -10.93 19.01
CA LEU A 182 7.27 -11.93 19.03
C LEU A 182 7.08 -13.01 17.94
N LEU A 183 5.84 -13.46 17.72
CA LEU A 183 5.51 -14.41 16.67
C LEU A 183 5.78 -13.82 15.28
N TYR A 184 5.40 -12.58 15.05
CA TYR A 184 5.67 -11.84 13.81
C TYR A 184 7.17 -11.73 13.54
N LEU A 185 7.98 -11.29 14.53
CA LEU A 185 9.43 -11.23 14.41
C LEU A 185 10.06 -12.61 14.16
N ALA A 186 9.59 -13.65 14.84
CA ALA A 186 10.06 -15.03 14.62
C ALA A 186 9.73 -15.51 13.20
N LEU A 187 8.54 -15.21 12.68
CA LEU A 187 8.14 -15.52 11.31
C LEU A 187 9.02 -14.79 10.28
N CYS A 188 9.25 -13.49 10.47
CA CYS A 188 10.15 -12.70 9.62
C CYS A 188 11.59 -13.25 9.63
N ALA A 189 12.11 -13.61 10.80
CA ALA A 189 13.44 -14.21 10.91
C ALA A 189 13.51 -15.58 10.22
N ALA A 190 12.50 -16.43 10.39
CA ALA A 190 12.42 -17.74 9.73
C ALA A 190 12.36 -17.59 8.21
N LEU A 191 11.56 -16.65 7.71
CA LEU A 191 11.45 -16.33 6.28
C LEU A 191 12.79 -15.84 5.72
N LEU A 192 13.47 -14.95 6.43
CA LEU A 192 14.79 -14.45 6.03
C LEU A 192 15.82 -15.59 5.93
N VAL A 193 15.87 -16.50 6.92
CA VAL A 193 16.75 -17.68 6.89
C VAL A 193 16.41 -18.60 5.70
N LEU A 194 15.13 -18.80 5.41
CA LEU A 194 14.66 -19.57 4.27
C LEU A 194 15.13 -18.94 2.95
N LEU A 195 14.92 -17.63 2.77
CA LEU A 195 15.31 -16.87 1.58
C LEU A 195 16.81 -16.97 1.30
N ILE A 196 17.62 -16.77 2.34
CA ILE A 196 19.08 -16.88 2.21
C ILE A 196 19.49 -18.33 1.87
N SER A 197 18.86 -19.32 2.50
CA SER A 197 19.17 -20.72 2.29
C SER A 197 18.82 -21.20 0.88
N TRP A 198 17.81 -20.58 0.27
CA TRP A 198 17.29 -20.93 -1.06
C TRP A 198 17.79 -20.02 -2.19
N VAL A 199 18.73 -19.12 -1.91
CA VAL A 199 19.22 -18.12 -2.88
C VAL A 199 19.76 -18.71 -4.20
N LEU A 200 20.26 -19.95 -4.17
CA LEU A 200 20.79 -20.64 -5.35
C LEU A 200 19.79 -21.58 -6.02
N VAL A 201 18.55 -21.68 -5.54
CA VAL A 201 17.55 -22.59 -6.10
C VAL A 201 17.29 -22.28 -7.57
N LEU A 202 17.08 -21.01 -7.92
CA LEU A 202 16.82 -20.61 -9.30
C LEU A 202 17.96 -20.92 -10.27
N PRO A 203 19.22 -20.54 -10.02
CA PRO A 203 20.32 -20.95 -10.90
C PRO A 203 20.46 -22.46 -11.07
N LEU A 204 20.30 -23.24 -9.99
CA LEU A 204 20.39 -24.69 -10.03
C LEU A 204 19.23 -25.33 -10.82
N PHE A 205 18.04 -24.78 -10.68
CA PHE A 205 16.85 -25.25 -11.39
C PHE A 205 16.92 -24.88 -12.88
N LEU A 206 17.19 -23.60 -13.20
CA LEU A 206 17.11 -23.09 -14.57
C LEU A 206 18.35 -23.44 -15.41
N LEU A 207 19.56 -23.28 -14.86
CA LEU A 207 20.80 -23.49 -15.64
C LEU A 207 21.26 -24.94 -15.68
N GLU A 208 20.85 -25.76 -14.69
CA GLU A 208 21.26 -27.18 -14.58
C GLU A 208 20.12 -28.15 -14.77
N HIS A 209 18.90 -27.65 -15.00
CA HIS A 209 17.68 -28.46 -15.20
C HIS A 209 17.43 -29.49 -14.07
N LYS A 210 17.85 -29.16 -12.83
CA LYS A 210 17.63 -29.99 -11.65
C LYS A 210 16.19 -29.90 -11.19
N SER A 211 15.70 -30.98 -10.54
CA SER A 211 14.41 -30.90 -9.86
C SER A 211 14.46 -29.89 -8.71
N LEU A 212 13.29 -29.35 -8.33
CA LEU A 212 13.20 -28.38 -7.22
C LEU A 212 13.89 -28.91 -5.95
N TRP A 213 13.58 -30.15 -5.54
CA TRP A 213 14.13 -30.72 -4.31
C TRP A 213 15.64 -30.95 -4.35
N GLN A 214 16.19 -31.27 -5.52
CA GLN A 214 17.64 -31.35 -5.72
C GLN A 214 18.26 -29.96 -5.58
N SER A 215 17.66 -28.95 -6.23
CA SER A 215 18.11 -27.55 -6.16
C SER A 215 18.07 -26.99 -4.73
N VAL A 216 16.98 -27.25 -3.99
CA VAL A 216 16.86 -26.87 -2.58
C VAL A 216 17.93 -27.55 -1.73
N ARG A 217 18.08 -28.88 -1.85
CA ARG A 217 19.06 -29.64 -1.06
C ARG A 217 20.49 -29.13 -1.30
N GLU A 218 20.84 -28.88 -2.55
CA GLU A 218 22.17 -28.36 -2.88
C GLU A 218 22.34 -26.92 -2.41
N SER A 219 21.37 -26.03 -2.64
CA SER A 219 21.43 -24.63 -2.14
C SER A 219 21.63 -24.59 -0.63
N VAL A 220 20.80 -25.30 0.13
CA VAL A 220 20.94 -25.41 1.59
C VAL A 220 22.31 -26.01 1.97
N GLY A 221 22.76 -27.05 1.27
CA GLY A 221 24.06 -27.67 1.50
C GLY A 221 25.23 -26.68 1.37
N TYR A 222 25.18 -25.78 0.39
CA TYR A 222 26.20 -24.75 0.17
C TYR A 222 26.13 -23.61 1.20
N VAL A 223 24.91 -23.21 1.58
CA VAL A 223 24.72 -21.97 2.38
C VAL A 223 24.73 -22.23 3.88
N ARG A 224 24.26 -23.41 4.35
CA ARG A 224 24.03 -23.71 5.79
C ARG A 224 25.18 -23.36 6.72
N THR A 225 26.43 -23.59 6.29
CA THR A 225 27.64 -23.31 7.08
C THR A 225 28.11 -21.85 6.98
N ARG A 226 27.44 -21.04 6.15
CA ARG A 226 27.87 -19.69 5.77
C ARG A 226 26.72 -18.69 5.71
N ILE A 227 25.56 -19.00 6.36
CA ILE A 227 24.33 -18.19 6.27
C ILE A 227 24.61 -16.72 6.57
N LEU A 228 25.21 -16.41 7.72
CA LEU A 228 25.51 -15.03 8.10
C LEU A 228 26.43 -14.33 7.10
N ARG A 229 27.44 -15.04 6.58
CA ARG A 229 28.35 -14.49 5.57
C ARG A 229 27.62 -14.19 4.26
N THR A 230 26.74 -15.10 3.82
CA THR A 230 25.92 -14.92 2.60
C THR A 230 24.95 -13.75 2.79
N PHE A 231 24.31 -13.66 3.94
CA PHE A 231 23.44 -12.53 4.29
C PHE A 231 24.17 -11.18 4.21
N LEU A 232 25.28 -11.03 4.93
CA LEU A 232 26.06 -9.79 4.96
C LEU A 232 26.59 -9.41 3.56
N LEU A 233 26.92 -10.39 2.74
CA LEU A 233 27.36 -10.18 1.38
C LEU A 233 26.22 -9.65 0.49
N LEU A 234 25.06 -10.28 0.55
CA LEU A 234 23.86 -9.84 -0.18
C LEU A 234 23.38 -8.47 0.28
N LEU A 235 23.32 -8.25 1.60
CA LEU A 235 22.94 -6.95 2.17
C LEU A 235 23.87 -5.83 1.68
N ARG A 236 25.20 -6.03 1.82
CA ARG A 236 26.18 -5.04 1.35
C ARG A 236 26.10 -4.78 -0.14
N TRP A 237 25.79 -5.83 -0.93
CA TRP A 237 25.63 -5.68 -2.37
C TRP A 237 24.38 -4.87 -2.70
N ASN A 238 23.25 -5.18 -2.08
CA ASN A 238 21.99 -4.47 -2.30
C ASN A 238 22.09 -2.99 -1.91
N VAL A 239 22.64 -2.68 -0.72
CA VAL A 239 22.91 -1.29 -0.31
C VAL A 239 23.80 -0.58 -1.32
N SER A 240 24.87 -1.23 -1.79
CA SER A 240 25.77 -0.66 -2.79
C SER A 240 25.11 -0.49 -4.17
N ALA A 241 24.18 -1.36 -4.56
CA ALA A 241 23.43 -1.24 -5.80
C ALA A 241 22.42 -0.07 -5.70
N LEU A 242 21.70 0.03 -4.60
CA LEU A 242 20.78 1.13 -4.31
C LEU A 242 21.50 2.50 -4.36
N LEU A 243 22.57 2.66 -3.62
CA LEU A 243 23.34 3.92 -3.61
C LEU A 243 23.85 4.31 -5.02
N ARG A 244 24.18 3.34 -5.87
CA ARG A 244 24.62 3.61 -7.23
C ARG A 244 23.48 3.91 -8.19
N SER A 245 22.30 3.38 -7.96
CA SER A 245 21.12 3.74 -8.75
C SER A 245 20.59 5.13 -8.37
N LEU A 246 20.66 5.49 -7.08
CA LEU A 246 20.24 6.81 -6.61
C LEU A 246 21.13 7.96 -7.11
N LEU A 247 22.45 7.75 -7.23
CA LEU A 247 23.36 8.80 -7.69
C LEU A 247 23.03 9.36 -9.08
N PRO A 248 22.88 8.55 -10.15
CA PRO A 248 22.50 9.06 -11.46
C PRO A 248 21.08 9.61 -11.48
N THR A 249 20.17 9.04 -10.71
CA THR A 249 18.80 9.54 -10.58
C THR A 249 18.79 10.94 -9.95
N ALA A 250 19.49 11.13 -8.84
CA ALA A 250 19.64 12.44 -8.21
C ALA A 250 20.34 13.46 -9.12
N ALA A 251 21.35 13.05 -9.87
CA ALA A 251 22.06 13.92 -10.81
C ALA A 251 21.17 14.44 -11.95
N ILE A 252 20.06 13.77 -12.25
CA ILE A 252 19.09 14.19 -13.26
C ILE A 252 17.93 14.93 -12.60
N ALA A 253 17.41 14.40 -11.50
CA ALA A 253 16.27 14.97 -10.79
C ALA A 253 16.57 16.36 -10.20
N LEU A 254 17.72 16.54 -9.54
CA LEU A 254 18.07 17.80 -8.87
C LEU A 254 18.12 19.02 -9.81
N PRO A 255 18.75 18.99 -10.99
CA PRO A 255 18.69 20.09 -11.95
C PRO A 255 17.26 20.35 -12.46
N LEU A 256 16.47 19.29 -12.67
CA LEU A 256 15.10 19.40 -13.14
C LEU A 256 14.22 20.11 -12.10
N TYR A 257 14.32 19.72 -10.82
CA TYR A 257 13.68 20.41 -9.71
C TYR A 257 14.16 21.86 -9.57
N GLY A 258 15.45 22.12 -9.78
CA GLY A 258 15.99 23.50 -9.81
C GLY A 258 15.35 24.36 -10.91
N ILE A 259 15.06 23.79 -12.07
CA ILE A 259 14.35 24.47 -13.17
C ILE A 259 12.88 24.71 -12.79
N ILE A 260 12.20 23.73 -12.20
CA ILE A 260 10.80 23.83 -11.73
C ILE A 260 10.69 24.97 -10.71
N ILE A 261 11.57 25.01 -9.71
CA ILE A 261 11.63 26.08 -8.71
C ILE A 261 11.89 27.44 -9.39
N GLY A 262 12.83 27.51 -10.33
CA GLY A 262 13.12 28.76 -11.06
C GLY A 262 11.95 29.30 -11.87
N ILE A 263 11.12 28.41 -12.43
CA ILE A 263 9.87 28.78 -13.11
C ILE A 263 8.81 29.19 -12.08
N GLY A 264 8.73 28.50 -10.95
CA GLY A 264 7.81 28.80 -9.85
C GLY A 264 7.98 30.21 -9.28
N MET A 265 9.21 30.70 -9.22
CA MET A 265 9.50 32.10 -8.83
C MET A 265 8.85 33.13 -9.77
N GLN A 266 8.44 32.73 -10.99
CA GLN A 266 7.77 33.60 -11.97
C GLN A 266 6.26 33.34 -12.06
N SER A 267 5.79 32.12 -11.72
CA SER A 267 4.39 31.72 -11.77
C SER A 267 4.11 30.52 -10.89
N THR A 268 3.40 30.71 -9.80
CA THR A 268 2.96 29.66 -8.88
C THR A 268 2.12 28.56 -9.56
N GLN A 269 1.24 28.94 -10.48
CA GLN A 269 0.43 27.97 -11.23
C GLN A 269 1.29 27.05 -12.13
N ALA A 270 2.32 27.63 -12.79
CA ALA A 270 3.25 26.86 -13.60
C ALA A 270 4.06 25.87 -12.77
N MET A 271 4.47 26.27 -11.57
CA MET A 271 5.18 25.41 -10.65
C MET A 271 4.33 24.21 -10.21
N PHE A 272 3.06 24.44 -9.83
CA PHE A 272 2.15 23.34 -9.44
C PHE A 272 1.96 22.33 -10.57
N ALA A 273 1.70 22.79 -11.80
CA ALA A 273 1.52 21.89 -12.93
C ALA A 273 2.77 21.07 -13.24
N LEU A 274 3.94 21.70 -13.24
CA LEU A 274 5.23 21.04 -13.47
C LEU A 274 5.57 20.06 -12.34
N SER A 275 5.32 20.44 -11.10
CA SER A 275 5.57 19.61 -9.93
C SER A 275 4.70 18.35 -9.95
N ARG A 276 3.41 18.51 -10.24
CA ARG A 276 2.46 17.39 -10.32
C ARG A 276 2.78 16.47 -11.50
N ALA A 277 3.17 17.03 -12.67
CA ALA A 277 3.62 16.25 -13.80
C ALA A 277 4.91 15.48 -13.49
N ALA A 278 5.85 16.08 -12.77
CA ALA A 278 7.08 15.44 -12.32
C ALA A 278 6.78 14.28 -11.36
N LEU A 279 5.96 14.48 -10.34
CA LEU A 279 5.57 13.43 -9.39
C LEU A 279 4.81 12.28 -10.07
N THR A 280 3.91 12.61 -11.01
CA THR A 280 3.05 11.61 -11.64
C THR A 280 3.77 10.79 -12.72
N ILE A 281 4.76 11.36 -13.41
CA ILE A 281 5.40 10.72 -14.58
C ILE A 281 6.87 10.41 -14.31
N GLU A 282 7.63 11.37 -13.77
CA GLU A 282 9.07 11.21 -13.62
C GLU A 282 9.42 10.29 -12.45
N LEU A 283 8.75 10.42 -11.31
CA LEU A 283 9.03 9.58 -10.15
C LEU A 283 8.78 8.09 -10.45
N PRO A 284 7.62 7.65 -11.01
CA PRO A 284 7.43 6.28 -11.45
C PRO A 284 8.43 5.82 -12.51
N PHE A 285 8.84 6.71 -13.42
CA PHE A 285 9.85 6.39 -14.42
C PHE A 285 11.22 6.15 -13.80
N PHE A 286 11.68 7.01 -12.90
CA PHE A 286 12.94 6.81 -12.18
C PHE A 286 12.88 5.57 -11.30
N GLN A 287 11.77 5.34 -10.64
CA GLN A 287 11.52 4.13 -9.86
C GLN A 287 11.65 2.87 -10.74
N PHE A 288 11.03 2.87 -11.90
CA PHE A 288 11.17 1.80 -12.89
C PHE A 288 12.64 1.55 -13.30
N LEU A 289 13.44 2.60 -13.53
CA LEU A 289 14.86 2.46 -13.86
C LEU A 289 15.69 1.93 -12.68
N ILE A 290 15.40 2.39 -11.47
CA ILE A 290 16.01 1.88 -10.23
C ILE A 290 15.73 0.40 -10.10
N ASP A 291 14.48 -0.01 -10.28
CA ASP A 291 14.04 -1.39 -10.22
C ASP A 291 14.75 -2.29 -11.24
N CYS A 292 14.86 -1.83 -12.47
CA CYS A 292 15.63 -2.53 -13.50
C CYS A 292 17.10 -2.70 -13.09
N THR A 293 17.72 -1.64 -12.56
CA THR A 293 19.12 -1.66 -12.13
C THR A 293 19.34 -2.63 -10.97
N ILE A 294 18.46 -2.59 -9.96
CA ILE A 294 18.55 -3.47 -8.78
C ILE A 294 18.30 -4.93 -9.20
N THR A 295 17.29 -5.21 -10.02
CA THR A 295 17.00 -6.56 -10.50
C THR A 295 18.19 -7.17 -11.22
N LEU A 296 18.80 -6.44 -12.14
CA LEU A 296 20.00 -6.89 -12.86
C LEU A 296 21.17 -7.12 -11.89
N ALA A 297 21.39 -6.20 -10.96
CA ALA A 297 22.45 -6.32 -9.97
C ALA A 297 22.27 -7.55 -9.07
N GLN A 298 21.05 -7.87 -8.67
CA GLN A 298 20.73 -9.06 -7.86
C GLN A 298 20.95 -10.35 -8.65
N CYS A 299 20.43 -10.47 -9.85
CA CYS A 299 20.68 -11.64 -10.71
C CYS A 299 22.18 -11.85 -10.95
N THR A 300 22.93 -10.75 -11.12
CA THR A 300 24.38 -10.82 -11.34
C THR A 300 25.13 -11.30 -10.09
N VAL A 301 24.76 -10.84 -8.88
CA VAL A 301 25.41 -11.31 -7.65
C VAL A 301 25.05 -12.77 -7.33
N ILE A 302 23.80 -13.18 -7.61
CA ILE A 302 23.38 -14.58 -7.44
C ILE A 302 24.17 -15.50 -8.39
N THR A 303 24.31 -15.11 -9.66
CA THR A 303 25.11 -15.85 -10.65
C THR A 303 26.57 -15.94 -10.23
N ALA A 304 27.18 -14.84 -9.79
CA ALA A 304 28.55 -14.83 -9.32
C ALA A 304 28.75 -15.64 -8.01
N LEU A 305 27.74 -15.67 -7.14
CA LEU A 305 27.75 -16.50 -5.93
C LEU A 305 27.65 -17.99 -6.28
N TYR A 306 26.78 -18.33 -7.25
CA TYR A 306 26.63 -19.67 -7.77
C TYR A 306 27.95 -20.19 -8.35
N ASP A 307 28.63 -19.43 -9.22
CA ASP A 307 29.93 -19.80 -9.80
C ASP A 307 31.00 -20.04 -8.74
N ARG A 308 31.05 -19.17 -7.73
CA ARG A 308 32.01 -19.29 -6.64
C ARG A 308 31.78 -20.54 -5.80
N LEU A 309 30.55 -20.88 -5.51
CA LEU A 309 30.23 -22.03 -4.66
C LEU A 309 30.47 -23.36 -5.38
N ARG A 310 30.42 -23.36 -6.73
CA ARG A 310 30.77 -24.53 -7.54
C ARG A 310 32.26 -24.73 -7.76
N GLY A 311 33.11 -23.78 -7.35
CA GLY A 311 34.54 -23.85 -7.58
C GLY A 311 34.95 -23.66 -9.05
N SER A 312 33.99 -23.23 -9.90
CA SER A 312 34.24 -22.89 -11.32
C SER A 312 34.88 -21.50 -11.50
N LEU A 313 35.23 -20.82 -10.41
CA LEU A 313 36.01 -19.59 -10.43
C LEU A 313 37.51 -19.87 -10.63
N SER A 314 37.90 -20.43 -11.76
CA SER A 314 39.19 -20.13 -12.39
C SER A 314 39.07 -18.82 -13.15
N PHE A 315 38.92 -17.70 -12.42
CA PHE A 315 38.93 -16.33 -12.97
C PHE A 315 40.37 -15.86 -13.26
N GLU A 316 41.20 -16.74 -13.73
CA GLU A 316 42.37 -16.47 -14.54
C GLU A 316 42.05 -16.72 -16.02
N ALA A 317 40.82 -16.49 -16.44
CA ALA A 317 40.57 -16.31 -17.86
C ALA A 317 41.18 -14.97 -18.24
N GLU A 318 42.36 -15.03 -18.81
CA GLU A 318 43.09 -13.97 -19.47
C GLU A 318 42.12 -12.95 -20.03
N ALA A 319 42.16 -11.76 -19.47
CA ALA A 319 41.56 -10.60 -20.07
C ALA A 319 42.28 -10.44 -21.41
N ASP A 320 41.71 -10.97 -22.49
CA ASP A 320 42.15 -10.67 -23.83
C ASP A 320 42.03 -9.15 -24.03
N PRO A 321 43.12 -8.39 -23.97
CA PRO A 321 43.07 -6.93 -24.04
C PRO A 321 42.60 -6.43 -25.41
N ASP A 322 42.52 -7.29 -26.45
CA ASP A 322 42.14 -6.93 -27.81
C ASP A 322 40.67 -7.19 -28.14
N ARG A 323 39.87 -7.80 -27.25
CA ARG A 323 38.42 -7.90 -27.44
C ARG A 323 37.77 -6.55 -27.17
N ARG A 324 37.53 -5.79 -28.21
CA ARG A 324 36.76 -4.55 -28.19
C ARG A 324 35.39 -4.84 -27.57
N PRO A 325 34.96 -4.10 -26.49
CA PRO A 325 33.62 -4.24 -25.97
C PRO A 325 32.62 -4.01 -27.11
N CYS A 326 31.63 -4.87 -27.22
CA CYS A 326 30.52 -4.67 -28.14
C CYS A 326 29.96 -3.27 -27.89
N ARG A 327 30.14 -2.38 -28.86
CA ARG A 327 29.76 -0.96 -28.75
C ARG A 327 28.23 -0.91 -28.70
N SER A 328 27.68 -0.98 -27.51
CA SER A 328 26.24 -1.03 -27.30
C SER A 328 25.67 0.39 -27.33
N ASN A 329 24.60 0.53 -28.06
CA ASN A 329 23.78 1.75 -28.11
C ASN A 329 22.94 1.96 -26.80
N GLY A 330 23.16 1.15 -25.73
CA GLY A 330 22.39 1.21 -24.50
C GLY A 330 22.47 2.55 -23.79
N ARG A 331 23.65 3.20 -23.81
CA ARG A 331 23.76 4.58 -23.29
C ARG A 331 22.93 5.56 -24.10
N LEU A 332 22.89 5.39 -25.43
CA LEU A 332 22.08 6.22 -26.32
C LEU A 332 20.58 6.00 -26.09
N LEU A 333 20.16 4.73 -25.91
CA LEU A 333 18.78 4.38 -25.59
C LEU A 333 18.34 4.93 -24.23
N LEU A 334 19.19 4.82 -23.20
CA LEU A 334 18.92 5.38 -21.87
C LEU A 334 18.82 6.90 -21.93
N THR A 335 19.76 7.58 -22.61
CA THR A 335 19.72 9.04 -22.77
C THR A 335 18.50 9.48 -23.58
N ALA A 336 18.12 8.73 -24.62
CA ALA A 336 16.91 9.00 -25.39
C ALA A 336 15.63 8.79 -24.58
N ALA A 337 15.57 7.75 -23.74
CA ALA A 337 14.43 7.50 -22.84
C ALA A 337 14.28 8.61 -21.79
N ILE A 338 15.38 9.05 -21.18
CA ILE A 338 15.39 10.16 -20.22
C ILE A 338 14.94 11.46 -20.92
N ALA A 339 15.54 11.77 -22.08
CA ALA A 339 15.16 12.96 -22.84
C ALA A 339 13.69 12.91 -23.29
N GLY A 340 13.19 11.73 -23.66
CA GLY A 340 11.79 11.52 -24.03
C GLY A 340 10.83 11.75 -22.86
N ALA A 341 11.16 11.24 -21.66
CA ALA A 341 10.36 11.46 -20.46
C ALA A 341 10.32 12.96 -20.09
N THR A 342 11.49 13.62 -20.09
CA THR A 342 11.59 15.05 -19.81
C THR A 342 10.81 15.88 -20.83
N LEU A 343 10.89 15.54 -22.12
CA LEU A 343 10.10 16.20 -23.16
C LEU A 343 8.60 15.98 -22.98
N LEU A 344 8.17 14.77 -22.61
CA LEU A 344 6.76 14.46 -22.36
C LEU A 344 6.22 15.28 -21.18
N THR A 345 6.98 15.41 -20.10
CA THR A 345 6.62 16.27 -18.94
C THR A 345 6.45 17.71 -19.37
N PHE A 346 7.38 18.23 -20.18
CA PHE A 346 7.28 19.58 -20.71
C PHE A 346 6.05 19.78 -21.62
N VAL A 347 5.74 18.80 -22.47
CA VAL A 347 4.55 18.84 -23.36
C VAL A 347 3.28 18.81 -22.53
N LEU A 348 3.17 17.96 -21.51
CA LEU A 348 1.99 17.88 -20.64
C LEU A 348 1.81 19.16 -19.82
N ALA A 349 2.89 19.75 -19.30
CA ALA A 349 2.85 21.04 -18.64
C ALA A 349 2.43 22.16 -19.60
N ALA A 350 2.96 22.19 -20.83
CA ALA A 350 2.56 23.15 -21.85
C ALA A 350 1.08 22.99 -22.26
N CYS A 351 0.58 21.76 -22.37
CA CYS A 351 -0.84 21.47 -22.62
C CYS A 351 -1.73 22.00 -21.48
N TYR A 352 -1.30 21.87 -20.23
CA TYR A 352 -2.02 22.42 -19.07
C TYR A 352 -2.19 23.95 -19.16
N PHE A 353 -1.21 24.67 -19.71
CA PHE A 353 -1.28 26.13 -19.87
C PHE A 353 -2.04 26.59 -21.11
N VAL A 354 -2.12 25.76 -22.15
CA VAL A 354 -2.72 26.12 -23.44
C VAL A 354 -4.19 25.71 -23.52
N LEU A 355 -4.61 24.69 -22.74
CA LEU A 355 -6.00 24.27 -22.72
C LEU A 355 -6.87 25.26 -21.95
N PRO A 356 -8.06 25.61 -22.49
CA PRO A 356 -8.99 26.51 -21.80
C PRO A 356 -9.36 25.97 -20.41
N GLU A 357 -9.75 26.89 -19.53
CA GLU A 357 -10.19 26.61 -18.15
C GLU A 357 -11.47 25.75 -18.10
N ASP A 358 -11.44 24.53 -18.64
CA ASP A 358 -12.53 23.59 -18.50
C ASP A 358 -12.54 23.02 -17.07
N ASP A 359 -13.65 23.26 -16.36
CA ASP A 359 -13.85 22.78 -14.99
C ASP A 359 -13.61 21.27 -14.83
N ALA A 360 -13.86 20.48 -15.89
CA ALA A 360 -13.60 19.05 -15.90
C ALA A 360 -12.12 18.67 -15.80
N LEU A 361 -11.22 19.46 -16.42
CA LEU A 361 -9.77 19.22 -16.33
C LEU A 361 -9.20 19.72 -14.99
N ARG A 362 -9.77 20.80 -14.47
CA ARG A 362 -9.45 21.32 -13.13
C ARG A 362 -9.92 20.39 -12.02
N SER A 363 -11.08 19.74 -12.15
CA SER A 363 -11.56 18.76 -11.17
C SER A 363 -10.69 17.49 -11.15
N VAL A 364 -10.07 17.13 -12.27
CA VAL A 364 -9.12 15.99 -12.37
C VAL A 364 -7.71 16.37 -11.89
N LEU A 365 -7.34 17.66 -12.00
CA LEU A 365 -5.99 18.16 -11.69
C LEU A 365 -5.93 19.09 -10.46
N GLY A 366 -7.05 19.68 -10.05
CA GLY A 366 -7.18 20.57 -8.90
C GLY A 366 -8.20 19.99 -7.94
N GLY A 367 -7.79 19.45 -6.79
CA GLY A 367 -8.69 18.95 -5.76
C GLY A 367 -9.62 20.05 -5.23
N THR A 368 -10.84 19.68 -4.87
CA THR A 368 -11.69 20.46 -3.95
C THR A 368 -10.93 20.66 -2.65
N VAL A 369 -11.20 21.75 -1.93
CA VAL A 369 -10.69 21.90 -0.56
C VAL A 369 -11.26 20.73 0.24
N PRO A 370 -10.43 19.81 0.77
CA PRO A 370 -10.93 18.66 1.49
C PRO A 370 -11.62 19.10 2.78
N ILE A 371 -12.64 18.36 3.19
CA ILE A 371 -13.31 18.57 4.47
C ILE A 371 -12.69 17.69 5.56
N VAL A 372 -12.81 18.12 6.81
CA VAL A 372 -12.36 17.35 7.97
C VAL A 372 -13.58 16.83 8.72
N THR A 373 -13.71 15.51 8.75
CA THR A 373 -14.77 14.79 9.47
C THR A 373 -14.24 14.23 10.79
N ALA A 374 -14.80 14.67 11.91
CA ALA A 374 -14.45 14.18 13.24
C ALA A 374 -15.08 12.79 13.47
N HIS A 375 -14.23 11.75 13.54
CA HIS A 375 -14.64 10.35 13.68
C HIS A 375 -15.28 10.09 15.05
N ARG A 376 -16.54 9.64 15.07
CA ARG A 376 -17.37 9.44 16.28
C ARG A 376 -17.44 10.68 17.18
N GLY A 377 -17.47 11.89 16.56
CA GLY A 377 -17.16 13.14 17.21
C GLY A 377 -15.64 13.35 17.37
N TYR A 378 -15.19 14.20 18.29
CA TYR A 378 -13.76 14.38 18.58
C TYR A 378 -13.31 13.27 19.55
N SER A 379 -13.19 12.04 19.06
CA SER A 379 -12.99 10.84 19.87
C SER A 379 -11.63 10.76 20.57
N ALA A 380 -10.59 11.44 20.08
CA ALA A 380 -9.31 11.55 20.80
C ALA A 380 -9.38 12.44 22.04
N ALA A 381 -10.40 13.33 22.19
CA ALA A 381 -10.50 14.29 23.30
C ALA A 381 -11.70 14.05 24.22
N ALA A 382 -12.69 13.23 23.80
CA ALA A 382 -13.88 12.85 24.55
C ALA A 382 -14.34 11.44 24.19
N PRO A 383 -15.15 10.77 25.06
CA PRO A 383 -15.65 9.43 24.75
C PRO A 383 -16.38 9.40 23.41
N GLU A 384 -16.01 8.47 22.55
CA GLU A 384 -16.59 8.30 21.21
C GLU A 384 -18.12 8.21 21.23
N ASN A 385 -18.78 8.70 20.19
CA ASN A 385 -20.22 8.61 20.01
C ASN A 385 -21.04 9.18 21.19
N THR A 386 -20.55 10.23 21.85
CA THR A 386 -21.24 10.89 22.96
C THR A 386 -21.47 12.39 22.69
N LEU A 387 -22.45 12.97 23.36
CA LEU A 387 -22.73 14.41 23.24
C LEU A 387 -21.50 15.30 23.53
N PRO A 388 -20.63 15.01 24.53
CA PRO A 388 -19.37 15.74 24.72
C PRO A 388 -18.42 15.67 23.50
N ALA A 389 -18.32 14.53 22.81
CA ALA A 389 -17.46 14.38 21.65
C ALA A 389 -17.96 15.23 20.46
N PHE A 390 -19.27 15.25 20.23
CA PHE A 390 -19.88 16.11 19.20
C PHE A 390 -19.75 17.60 19.55
N GLN A 391 -19.90 17.94 20.83
CA GLN A 391 -19.70 19.33 21.26
C GLN A 391 -18.26 19.81 20.98
N LEU A 392 -17.26 18.97 21.26
CA LEU A 392 -15.88 19.30 20.96
C LEU A 392 -15.62 19.42 19.45
N ALA A 393 -16.21 18.55 18.62
CA ALA A 393 -16.11 18.68 17.16
C ALA A 393 -16.67 20.02 16.67
N ILE A 394 -17.80 20.47 17.22
CA ILE A 394 -18.39 21.78 16.94
C ILE A 394 -17.47 22.92 17.43
N ASP A 395 -16.96 22.83 18.65
CA ASP A 395 -16.12 23.86 19.26
C ASP A 395 -14.78 24.06 18.52
N HIS A 396 -14.27 23.00 17.89
CA HIS A 396 -13.07 23.03 17.05
C HIS A 396 -13.37 23.36 15.58
N GLY A 397 -14.63 23.67 15.23
CA GLY A 397 -14.99 24.12 13.88
C GLY A 397 -14.84 23.05 12.81
N CYS A 398 -15.07 21.77 13.16
CA CYS A 398 -15.13 20.70 12.15
C CYS A 398 -16.33 20.94 11.22
N GLU A 399 -16.15 20.70 9.92
CA GLU A 399 -17.24 20.80 8.95
C GLU A 399 -18.26 19.69 9.12
N ARG A 400 -17.77 18.48 9.50
CA ARG A 400 -18.61 17.30 9.67
C ARG A 400 -18.16 16.47 10.89
N ALA A 401 -19.10 15.79 11.53
CA ALA A 401 -18.82 14.74 12.50
C ALA A 401 -19.44 13.42 12.02
N GLU A 402 -18.72 12.34 12.21
CA GLU A 402 -19.22 11.00 11.93
C GLU A 402 -19.79 10.39 13.20
N LEU A 403 -20.80 9.51 13.06
CA LEU A 403 -21.42 8.75 14.13
C LEU A 403 -21.97 7.42 13.63
N ASP A 404 -22.09 6.46 14.55
CA ASP A 404 -22.63 5.13 14.28
C ASP A 404 -24.01 4.95 14.91
N VAL A 405 -24.98 4.43 14.16
CA VAL A 405 -26.32 4.16 14.70
C VAL A 405 -26.62 2.68 14.78
N GLN A 406 -27.21 2.30 15.91
CA GLN A 406 -27.77 0.98 16.18
C GLN A 406 -29.11 1.13 16.91
N MET A 407 -29.88 0.04 17.03
CA MET A 407 -31.23 0.09 17.60
C MET A 407 -31.37 -0.82 18.82
N THR A 408 -32.05 -0.33 19.85
CA THR A 408 -32.41 -1.11 21.02
C THR A 408 -33.53 -2.12 20.72
N LYS A 409 -33.74 -3.05 21.64
CA LYS A 409 -34.82 -4.05 21.58
C LYS A 409 -36.22 -3.45 21.42
N ASP A 410 -36.48 -2.29 21.98
CA ASP A 410 -37.74 -1.55 21.94
C ASP A 410 -37.81 -0.49 20.84
N GLY A 411 -36.86 -0.52 19.86
CA GLY A 411 -36.92 0.24 18.62
C GLY A 411 -36.35 1.66 18.69
N ILE A 412 -35.58 2.01 19.72
CA ILE A 412 -34.96 3.35 19.84
C ILE A 412 -33.60 3.34 19.16
N VAL A 413 -33.34 4.31 18.28
CA VAL A 413 -32.04 4.47 17.60
C VAL A 413 -31.05 5.17 18.52
N MET A 414 -29.98 4.46 18.85
CA MET A 414 -28.90 4.91 19.72
C MET A 414 -27.62 5.13 18.93
N VAL A 415 -26.76 6.01 19.44
CA VAL A 415 -25.47 6.32 18.81
C VAL A 415 -24.35 5.57 19.53
N THR A 416 -23.89 4.49 18.90
CA THR A 416 -22.80 3.63 19.42
C THR A 416 -22.21 2.77 18.31
N HIS A 417 -20.88 2.57 18.34
CA HIS A 417 -20.17 1.78 17.33
C HIS A 417 -20.39 0.27 17.50
N ASP A 418 -20.10 -0.27 18.69
CA ASP A 418 -20.16 -1.71 18.93
C ASP A 418 -21.58 -2.16 19.24
N ALA A 419 -22.01 -3.28 18.66
CA ALA A 419 -23.25 -3.91 19.08
C ALA A 419 -23.16 -4.40 20.53
N ASN A 420 -22.01 -4.93 20.97
CA ASN A 420 -21.77 -5.33 22.34
C ASN A 420 -21.20 -4.16 23.15
N LEU A 421 -21.88 -3.78 24.23
CA LEU A 421 -21.56 -2.58 25.00
C LEU A 421 -20.41 -2.77 26.02
N ARG A 422 -19.65 -3.86 25.92
CA ARG A 422 -18.58 -4.17 26.89
C ARG A 422 -17.48 -3.11 26.86
N ARG A 423 -17.01 -2.71 25.68
CA ARG A 423 -15.90 -1.76 25.53
C ARG A 423 -16.29 -0.35 25.97
N CYS A 424 -17.42 0.18 25.49
CA CYS A 424 -17.82 1.57 25.74
C CYS A 424 -18.57 1.79 27.06
N ALA A 425 -19.17 0.75 27.64
CA ALA A 425 -20.02 0.91 28.83
C ALA A 425 -19.89 -0.23 29.87
N GLY A 426 -18.90 -1.12 29.73
CA GLY A 426 -18.61 -2.22 30.66
C GLY A 426 -19.67 -3.33 30.72
N ARG A 427 -20.71 -3.28 29.86
CA ARG A 427 -21.81 -4.25 29.85
C ARG A 427 -21.69 -5.26 28.73
N ASN A 428 -21.44 -6.53 29.06
CA ASN A 428 -21.27 -7.59 28.08
C ASN A 428 -22.59 -8.12 27.52
N GLU A 429 -23.41 -7.24 26.95
CA GLU A 429 -24.67 -7.55 26.26
C GLU A 429 -24.79 -6.71 25.01
N ASN A 430 -25.55 -7.18 24.02
CA ASN A 430 -25.73 -6.45 22.79
C ASN A 430 -26.86 -5.43 22.92
N ILE A 431 -26.72 -4.29 22.29
CA ILE A 431 -27.69 -3.20 22.38
C ILE A 431 -29.10 -3.61 21.92
N TYR A 432 -29.20 -4.47 20.90
CA TYR A 432 -30.48 -4.97 20.41
C TYR A 432 -31.17 -6.01 21.35
N ASP A 433 -30.48 -6.46 22.42
CA ASP A 433 -31.04 -7.30 23.47
C ASP A 433 -31.56 -6.46 24.65
N LEU A 434 -31.21 -5.17 24.72
CA LEU A 434 -31.52 -4.23 25.80
C LEU A 434 -32.61 -3.24 25.37
N THR A 435 -33.43 -2.83 26.35
CA THR A 435 -34.35 -1.71 26.17
C THR A 435 -33.65 -0.36 26.34
N TYR A 436 -34.24 0.71 25.81
CA TYR A 436 -33.75 2.06 26.00
C TYR A 436 -33.52 2.41 27.48
N ASP A 437 -34.46 2.04 28.36
CA ASP A 437 -34.33 2.29 29.77
C ASP A 437 -33.15 1.59 30.45
N GLU A 438 -32.71 0.46 29.92
CA GLU A 438 -31.49 -0.24 30.37
C GLU A 438 -30.25 0.45 29.86
N VAL A 439 -30.19 0.77 28.56
CA VAL A 439 -29.04 1.42 27.92
C VAL A 439 -28.77 2.81 28.49
N ARG A 440 -29.79 3.64 28.71
CA ARG A 440 -29.62 5.00 29.26
C ARG A 440 -29.05 5.08 30.69
N ARG A 441 -29.01 3.95 31.42
CA ARG A 441 -28.42 3.87 32.77
C ARG A 441 -26.93 3.57 32.75
N LEU A 442 -26.40 3.20 31.59
CA LEU A 442 -24.99 2.85 31.42
C LEU A 442 -24.13 4.10 31.38
N ASP A 443 -22.91 3.98 31.86
CA ASP A 443 -21.89 5.02 31.83
C ASP A 443 -20.92 4.74 30.66
N ALA A 444 -21.01 5.54 29.63
CA ALA A 444 -20.16 5.45 28.42
C ALA A 444 -18.94 6.39 28.48
N GLY A 445 -18.72 7.10 29.58
CA GLY A 445 -17.63 8.06 29.69
C GLY A 445 -16.53 7.66 30.67
N ARG A 446 -16.84 6.80 31.64
CA ARG A 446 -15.90 6.45 32.71
C ARG A 446 -14.61 5.80 32.20
N TRP A 447 -14.71 4.96 31.19
CA TRP A 447 -13.56 4.28 30.59
C TRP A 447 -12.57 5.26 29.95
N PHE A 448 -13.05 6.38 29.44
CA PHE A 448 -12.22 7.42 28.81
C PHE A 448 -11.54 8.34 29.83
N GLY A 449 -12.17 8.57 30.97
CA GLY A 449 -11.58 9.38 32.03
C GLY A 449 -12.60 9.89 33.05
N GLN A 450 -12.14 10.14 34.29
CA GLN A 450 -13.01 10.54 35.42
C GLN A 450 -13.87 11.78 35.13
N LYS A 451 -13.39 12.73 34.32
CA LYS A 451 -14.16 13.94 33.99
C LYS A 451 -15.43 13.67 33.19
N TYR A 452 -15.51 12.50 32.56
CA TYR A 452 -16.65 12.07 31.76
C TYR A 452 -17.53 11.04 32.44
N THR A 453 -17.25 10.70 33.68
CA THR A 453 -18.07 9.75 34.48
C THR A 453 -19.54 10.19 34.48
N GLY A 454 -20.45 9.27 34.16
CA GLY A 454 -21.87 9.52 34.04
C GLY A 454 -22.34 9.99 32.66
N THR A 455 -21.44 10.07 31.67
CA THR A 455 -21.82 10.30 30.26
C THR A 455 -22.64 9.12 29.75
N ARG A 456 -23.76 9.40 29.11
CA ARG A 456 -24.68 8.38 28.60
C ARG A 456 -24.43 8.12 27.10
N ILE A 457 -24.85 6.93 26.64
CA ILE A 457 -25.00 6.67 25.21
C ILE A 457 -26.22 7.49 24.74
N PRO A 458 -26.07 8.43 23.79
CA PRO A 458 -27.17 9.28 23.34
C PRO A 458 -28.08 8.55 22.36
N THR A 459 -29.31 9.05 22.22
CA THR A 459 -30.16 8.72 21.07
C THR A 459 -29.74 9.52 19.85
N LEU A 460 -30.12 9.06 18.66
CA LEU A 460 -29.90 9.84 17.43
C LEU A 460 -30.58 11.21 17.52
N GLU A 461 -31.81 11.28 18.06
CA GLU A 461 -32.56 12.53 18.23
C GLU A 461 -31.78 13.55 19.07
N GLU A 462 -31.16 13.10 20.19
CA GLU A 462 -30.36 13.98 21.07
C GLU A 462 -29.14 14.54 20.32
N VAL A 463 -28.47 13.72 19.48
CA VAL A 463 -27.32 14.18 18.69
C VAL A 463 -27.76 15.14 17.60
N LEU A 464 -28.86 14.85 16.86
CA LEU A 464 -29.37 15.74 15.83
C LEU A 464 -29.78 17.10 16.43
N ASP A 465 -30.46 17.11 17.58
CA ASP A 465 -30.84 18.36 18.26
C ASP A 465 -29.62 19.19 18.67
N GLN A 466 -28.52 18.56 19.11
CA GLN A 466 -27.29 19.25 19.46
C GLN A 466 -26.56 19.81 18.25
N CYS A 467 -26.53 19.06 17.13
CA CYS A 467 -25.73 19.37 15.95
C CYS A 467 -26.46 20.32 14.97
N LYS A 468 -27.78 20.45 15.04
CA LYS A 468 -28.61 21.20 14.08
C LYS A 468 -28.13 22.62 13.86
N GLY A 469 -27.80 22.95 12.59
CA GLY A 469 -27.32 24.27 12.18
C GLY A 469 -25.92 24.63 12.71
N ARG A 470 -25.18 23.65 13.25
CA ARG A 470 -23.85 23.86 13.83
C ARG A 470 -22.76 23.03 13.18
N ILE A 471 -23.07 21.80 12.74
CA ILE A 471 -22.14 20.87 12.10
C ILE A 471 -22.93 19.89 11.24
N GLN A 472 -22.39 19.48 10.11
CA GLN A 472 -22.94 18.38 9.31
C GLN A 472 -22.65 17.03 9.94
N LEU A 473 -23.44 16.01 9.61
CA LEU A 473 -23.26 14.66 10.13
C LEU A 473 -23.05 13.64 9.02
N ASN A 474 -22.13 12.69 9.24
CA ASN A 474 -22.00 11.45 8.53
C ASN A 474 -22.55 10.33 9.43
N ILE A 475 -23.69 9.78 9.07
CA ILE A 475 -24.42 8.79 9.89
C ILE A 475 -24.17 7.40 9.32
N GLU A 476 -23.31 6.60 10.00
CA GLU A 476 -23.12 5.20 9.62
C GLU A 476 -24.25 4.33 10.17
N ILE A 477 -25.03 3.75 9.25
CA ILE A 477 -26.05 2.75 9.62
C ILE A 477 -25.38 1.37 9.67
N LYS A 478 -25.42 0.73 10.87
CA LYS A 478 -24.90 -0.63 11.09
C LYS A 478 -26.05 -1.65 11.10
N PRO A 479 -26.40 -2.22 9.94
CA PRO A 479 -27.53 -3.13 9.82
C PRO A 479 -27.31 -4.39 10.62
N ASN A 480 -28.38 -4.87 11.29
CA ASN A 480 -28.39 -6.10 12.05
C ASN A 480 -29.69 -6.87 11.79
N ALA A 481 -29.58 -8.20 11.68
CA ALA A 481 -30.77 -9.05 11.47
C ALA A 481 -31.80 -8.97 12.62
N ALA A 482 -31.37 -8.59 13.82
CA ALA A 482 -32.25 -8.39 14.99
C ALA A 482 -33.03 -7.06 14.92
N THR A 483 -32.61 -6.11 14.07
CA THR A 483 -33.19 -4.76 13.98
C THR A 483 -33.45 -4.36 12.52
N PRO A 484 -34.36 -5.05 11.82
CA PRO A 484 -34.57 -4.90 10.37
C PRO A 484 -35.14 -3.53 9.97
N ASP A 485 -35.65 -2.74 10.92
CA ASP A 485 -36.28 -1.44 10.67
C ASP A 485 -35.32 -0.27 10.95
N LEU A 486 -34.03 -0.53 11.22
CA LEU A 486 -33.04 0.51 11.59
C LEU A 486 -32.93 1.60 10.53
N GLU A 487 -32.87 1.26 9.26
CA GLU A 487 -32.78 2.22 8.15
C GLU A 487 -34.03 3.14 8.11
N ALA A 488 -35.22 2.55 8.18
CA ALA A 488 -36.46 3.30 8.10
C ALA A 488 -36.64 4.24 9.31
N GLU A 489 -36.30 3.77 10.50
CA GLU A 489 -36.40 4.56 11.72
C GLU A 489 -35.38 5.69 11.76
N THR A 490 -34.13 5.44 11.32
CA THR A 490 -33.09 6.47 11.18
C THR A 490 -33.56 7.59 10.25
N ILE A 491 -34.07 7.23 9.07
CA ILE A 491 -34.58 8.20 8.10
C ILE A 491 -35.78 8.98 8.65
N ARG A 492 -36.73 8.30 9.33
CA ARG A 492 -37.87 8.96 9.96
C ARG A 492 -37.41 10.06 10.94
N ILE A 493 -36.41 9.73 11.79
CA ILE A 493 -35.87 10.68 12.77
C ILE A 493 -35.18 11.85 12.06
N ILE A 494 -34.39 11.61 11.01
CA ILE A 494 -33.72 12.66 10.23
C ILE A 494 -34.74 13.66 9.70
N TYR A 495 -35.86 13.19 9.07
CA TYR A 495 -36.90 14.07 8.56
C TYR A 495 -37.67 14.79 9.68
N GLU A 496 -38.01 14.12 10.78
CA GLU A 496 -38.69 14.75 11.89
C GLU A 496 -37.87 15.88 12.52
N LYS A 497 -36.54 15.74 12.51
CA LYS A 497 -35.61 16.77 12.98
C LYS A 497 -35.30 17.82 11.90
N GLY A 498 -35.68 17.60 10.64
CA GLY A 498 -35.35 18.45 9.49
C GLY A 498 -33.84 18.55 9.29
N PHE A 499 -33.17 17.40 9.23
CA PHE A 499 -31.71 17.28 9.11
C PHE A 499 -31.28 16.67 7.74
N GLU A 500 -32.23 16.45 6.85
CA GLU A 500 -32.02 15.79 5.54
C GLU A 500 -31.04 16.49 4.61
N HIS A 501 -30.81 17.80 4.81
CA HIS A 501 -29.85 18.59 4.02
C HIS A 501 -28.51 18.77 4.72
N ASP A 502 -28.40 18.40 5.98
CA ASP A 502 -27.20 18.58 6.80
C ASP A 502 -26.53 17.25 7.16
N CYS A 503 -26.96 16.14 6.52
CA CYS A 503 -26.33 14.84 6.74
C CYS A 503 -26.07 14.08 5.43
N VAL A 504 -25.13 13.16 5.53
CA VAL A 504 -24.92 12.06 4.59
C VAL A 504 -25.07 10.74 5.34
N ILE A 505 -25.44 9.67 4.64
CA ILE A 505 -25.60 8.34 5.24
C ILE A 505 -24.53 7.42 4.68
N THR A 506 -23.83 6.71 5.54
CA THR A 506 -22.85 5.71 5.17
C THR A 506 -23.22 4.32 5.70
N SER A 507 -22.76 3.28 5.02
CA SER A 507 -22.87 1.91 5.50
C SER A 507 -21.83 1.00 4.84
N GLN A 508 -21.42 -0.06 5.54
CA GLN A 508 -20.67 -1.17 4.98
C GLN A 508 -21.56 -2.15 4.18
N SER A 509 -22.88 -2.01 4.28
CA SER A 509 -23.86 -2.81 3.54
C SER A 509 -24.39 -2.02 2.35
N TYR A 510 -24.14 -2.50 1.13
CA TYR A 510 -24.71 -1.88 -0.06
C TYR A 510 -26.23 -1.98 -0.11
N ASP A 511 -26.82 -3.06 0.39
CA ASP A 511 -28.27 -3.24 0.47
C ASP A 511 -28.93 -2.18 1.37
N THR A 512 -28.25 -1.79 2.45
CA THR A 512 -28.67 -0.66 3.31
C THR A 512 -28.71 0.64 2.52
N LEU A 513 -27.68 0.93 1.71
CA LEU A 513 -27.65 2.13 0.87
C LEU A 513 -28.77 2.12 -0.18
N CYS A 514 -29.07 0.96 -0.77
CA CYS A 514 -30.22 0.81 -1.68
C CYS A 514 -31.55 1.14 -0.97
N LYS A 515 -31.77 0.61 0.24
CA LYS A 515 -32.95 0.94 1.05
C LYS A 515 -33.02 2.43 1.38
N VAL A 516 -31.89 3.04 1.76
CA VAL A 516 -31.83 4.49 2.03
C VAL A 516 -32.23 5.28 0.78
N LYS A 517 -31.71 4.93 -0.40
CA LYS A 517 -32.09 5.59 -1.67
C LYS A 517 -33.54 5.40 -2.07
N GLU A 518 -34.16 4.28 -1.68
CA GLU A 518 -35.60 4.06 -1.87
C GLU A 518 -36.44 4.95 -0.95
N LEU A 519 -36.01 5.18 0.27
CA LEU A 519 -36.74 5.92 1.30
C LEU A 519 -36.47 7.43 1.24
N ALA A 520 -35.25 7.83 0.91
CA ALA A 520 -34.76 9.22 0.93
C ALA A 520 -33.74 9.45 -0.20
N PRO A 521 -34.18 9.51 -1.47
CA PRO A 521 -33.30 9.60 -2.64
C PRO A 521 -32.41 10.86 -2.67
N GLU A 522 -32.82 11.93 -1.99
CA GLU A 522 -32.07 13.19 -1.92
C GLU A 522 -30.90 13.15 -0.93
N ILE A 523 -30.91 12.26 0.06
CA ILE A 523 -29.79 12.14 1.01
C ILE A 523 -28.63 11.46 0.29
N GLN A 524 -27.46 12.07 0.36
CA GLN A 524 -26.24 11.49 -0.20
C GLN A 524 -25.84 10.25 0.58
N THR A 525 -25.43 9.20 -0.15
CA THR A 525 -25.05 7.92 0.43
C THR A 525 -23.63 7.56 0.10
N GLY A 526 -22.86 7.08 1.09
CA GLY A 526 -21.47 6.67 0.98
C GLY A 526 -21.28 5.19 1.27
N TYR A 527 -20.58 4.50 0.38
CA TYR A 527 -20.25 3.09 0.58
C TYR A 527 -18.92 2.95 1.31
N ILE A 528 -18.96 2.35 2.50
CA ILE A 528 -17.76 2.12 3.32
C ILE A 528 -17.05 0.87 2.83
N LEU A 529 -15.78 1.02 2.45
CA LEU A 529 -14.92 -0.02 1.89
C LEU A 529 -13.62 -0.12 2.69
N ALA A 530 -13.40 -1.26 3.35
CA ALA A 530 -12.07 -1.66 3.80
C ALA A 530 -11.26 -2.30 2.65
N LEU A 531 -11.96 -2.92 1.68
CA LEU A 531 -11.40 -3.49 0.47
C LEU A 531 -12.39 -3.30 -0.67
N GLY A 532 -11.93 -2.80 -1.81
CA GLY A 532 -12.75 -2.67 -3.01
C GLY A 532 -12.01 -3.11 -4.28
N VAL A 533 -12.55 -4.12 -4.98
CA VAL A 533 -11.99 -4.61 -6.24
C VAL A 533 -13.10 -4.87 -7.26
N GLY A 534 -12.92 -4.43 -8.49
CA GLY A 534 -13.89 -4.61 -9.56
C GLY A 534 -14.70 -3.35 -9.85
N SER A 535 -15.96 -3.52 -10.31
CA SER A 535 -16.79 -2.42 -10.82
C SER A 535 -17.59 -1.69 -9.72
N TYR A 536 -17.12 -1.66 -8.48
CA TYR A 536 -17.82 -0.99 -7.37
C TYR A 536 -18.01 0.53 -7.61
N TYR A 537 -17.13 1.16 -8.38
CA TYR A 537 -17.25 2.60 -8.72
C TYR A 537 -18.57 2.96 -9.42
N ASP A 538 -19.19 1.98 -10.11
CA ASP A 538 -20.40 2.19 -10.92
C ASP A 538 -21.69 1.90 -10.14
N LEU A 539 -21.60 1.64 -8.83
CA LEU A 539 -22.77 1.36 -7.97
C LEU A 539 -23.68 2.59 -7.84
N PRO A 540 -24.97 2.49 -8.27
CA PRO A 540 -25.85 3.67 -8.35
C PRO A 540 -26.30 4.19 -6.98
N ALA A 541 -26.35 3.33 -5.95
CA ALA A 541 -26.74 3.74 -4.60
C ALA A 541 -25.54 4.20 -3.76
N ALA A 542 -24.40 4.52 -4.37
CA ALA A 542 -23.26 5.11 -3.70
C ALA A 542 -22.90 6.42 -4.42
N ASP A 543 -23.17 7.55 -3.80
CA ASP A 543 -22.81 8.87 -4.33
C ASP A 543 -21.33 9.16 -4.08
N PHE A 544 -20.76 8.60 -3.00
CA PHE A 544 -19.34 8.69 -2.67
C PHE A 544 -18.84 7.38 -2.04
N PHE A 545 -17.53 7.28 -1.87
CA PHE A 545 -16.88 6.12 -1.25
C PHE A 545 -16.08 6.54 -0.01
N SER A 546 -16.29 5.83 1.09
CA SER A 546 -15.52 5.99 2.33
C SER A 546 -14.57 4.80 2.45
N VAL A 547 -13.26 5.04 2.21
CA VAL A 547 -12.28 3.97 2.03
C VAL A 547 -11.26 3.98 3.16
N GLU A 548 -10.87 2.79 3.62
CA GLU A 548 -9.77 2.66 4.58
C GLU A 548 -8.47 3.22 3.98
N SER A 549 -7.79 4.07 4.73
CA SER A 549 -6.70 4.95 4.27
C SER A 549 -5.56 4.21 3.56
N THR A 550 -5.18 3.02 4.05
CA THR A 550 -4.06 2.22 3.50
C THR A 550 -4.36 1.60 2.12
N PHE A 551 -5.63 1.50 1.74
CA PHE A 551 -6.05 0.96 0.43
C PHE A 551 -6.27 2.04 -0.63
N ILE A 552 -6.17 3.32 -0.27
CA ILE A 552 -6.36 4.42 -1.23
C ILE A 552 -5.13 4.52 -2.14
N THR A 553 -5.38 4.44 -3.43
CA THR A 553 -4.35 4.57 -4.46
C THR A 553 -4.67 5.74 -5.40
N PRO A 554 -3.67 6.35 -6.06
CA PRO A 554 -3.90 7.42 -7.05
C PRO A 554 -4.90 7.01 -8.13
N GLY A 555 -4.82 5.75 -8.60
CA GLY A 555 -5.73 5.21 -9.60
C GLY A 555 -7.17 5.10 -9.09
N MET A 556 -7.38 4.78 -7.81
CA MET A 556 -8.70 4.72 -7.18
C MET A 556 -9.32 6.11 -7.10
N VAL A 557 -8.60 7.10 -6.60
CA VAL A 557 -9.06 8.50 -6.52
C VAL A 557 -9.47 8.98 -7.91
N GLN A 558 -8.61 8.78 -8.91
CA GLN A 558 -8.90 9.17 -10.29
C GLN A 558 -10.16 8.49 -10.85
N GLN A 559 -10.34 7.18 -10.61
CA GLN A 559 -11.51 6.43 -11.12
C GLN A 559 -12.82 6.89 -10.47
N ILE A 560 -12.79 7.27 -9.20
CA ILE A 560 -13.94 7.81 -8.47
C ILE A 560 -14.28 9.20 -9.01
N HIS A 561 -13.32 10.09 -9.15
CA HIS A 561 -13.50 11.45 -9.65
C HIS A 561 -13.98 11.48 -11.12
N LEU A 562 -13.47 10.57 -11.98
CA LEU A 562 -13.94 10.43 -13.37
C LEU A 562 -15.43 10.09 -13.49
N ARG A 563 -16.06 9.59 -12.42
CA ARG A 563 -17.49 9.30 -12.33
C ARG A 563 -18.29 10.41 -11.64
N GLY A 564 -17.64 11.53 -11.34
CA GLY A 564 -18.24 12.65 -10.62
C GLY A 564 -18.59 12.35 -9.17
N LYS A 565 -17.94 11.34 -8.57
CA LYS A 565 -18.11 10.93 -7.17
C LYS A 565 -16.91 11.41 -6.34
N THR A 566 -17.07 11.43 -5.01
CA THR A 566 -16.03 11.84 -4.07
C THR A 566 -15.53 10.66 -3.24
N ILE A 567 -14.37 10.85 -2.59
CA ILE A 567 -13.72 9.83 -1.75
C ILE A 567 -13.37 10.42 -0.38
N SER A 568 -13.78 9.71 0.69
CA SER A 568 -13.39 9.97 2.07
C SER A 568 -12.37 8.91 2.53
N ALA A 569 -11.37 9.30 3.30
CA ALA A 569 -10.37 8.40 3.90
C ALA A 569 -10.61 8.21 5.39
N TRP A 570 -10.61 6.98 5.91
CA TRP A 570 -10.77 6.63 7.33
C TRP A 570 -9.81 5.51 7.77
N THR A 571 -9.39 5.40 9.02
CA THR A 571 -9.33 6.47 10.02
C THR A 571 -7.91 7.02 10.00
N VAL A 572 -7.76 8.33 9.79
CA VAL A 572 -6.46 8.97 9.54
C VAL A 572 -6.01 9.71 10.79
N ASN A 573 -5.12 9.12 11.58
CA ASN A 573 -4.69 9.64 12.87
C ASN A 573 -3.23 10.11 12.90
N ARG A 574 -2.49 9.94 11.78
CA ARG A 574 -1.10 10.37 11.64
C ARG A 574 -1.01 11.52 10.64
N GLN A 575 -0.19 12.52 10.97
CA GLN A 575 0.02 13.69 10.14
C GLN A 575 0.59 13.35 8.76
N GLU A 576 1.45 12.34 8.70
CA GLU A 576 2.07 11.87 7.46
C GLU A 576 1.03 11.29 6.50
N ASP A 577 0.17 10.37 7.02
CA ASP A 577 -0.89 9.75 6.22
C ASP A 577 -1.89 10.80 5.73
N ALA A 578 -2.23 11.78 6.58
CA ALA A 578 -3.09 12.90 6.19
C ALA A 578 -2.47 13.72 5.05
N SER A 579 -1.18 14.06 5.15
CA SER A 579 -0.45 14.81 4.10
C SER A 579 -0.43 14.03 2.77
N ASP A 580 -0.15 12.72 2.82
CA ASP A 580 -0.13 11.88 1.62
C ASP A 580 -1.51 11.80 0.96
N LEU A 581 -2.57 11.57 1.73
CA LEU A 581 -3.95 11.50 1.23
C LEU A 581 -4.45 12.82 0.65
N LEU A 582 -4.13 13.94 1.30
CA LEU A 582 -4.40 15.29 0.78
C LEU A 582 -3.67 15.51 -0.56
N SER A 583 -2.42 15.06 -0.67
CA SER A 583 -1.65 15.16 -1.91
C SER A 583 -2.23 14.28 -3.04
N LEU A 584 -2.88 13.16 -2.71
CA LEU A 584 -3.58 12.30 -3.65
C LEU A 584 -4.91 12.88 -4.13
N GLY A 585 -5.41 13.93 -3.47
CA GLY A 585 -6.68 14.59 -3.81
C GLY A 585 -7.90 13.89 -3.21
N VAL A 586 -7.77 13.33 -2.00
CA VAL A 586 -8.92 12.83 -1.23
C VAL A 586 -9.79 14.01 -0.80
N ASP A 587 -11.12 13.86 -0.88
CA ASP A 587 -12.08 14.95 -0.69
C ASP A 587 -12.49 15.15 0.79
N ASP A 588 -12.33 14.11 1.63
CA ASP A 588 -12.72 14.12 3.04
C ASP A 588 -11.77 13.25 3.87
N ILE A 589 -11.28 13.78 4.99
CA ILE A 589 -10.42 13.08 5.94
C ILE A 589 -11.21 12.82 7.24
N ILE A 590 -11.52 11.56 7.50
CA ILE A 590 -12.18 11.10 8.72
C ILE A 590 -11.10 10.73 9.74
N THR A 591 -11.09 11.43 10.89
CA THR A 591 -10.01 11.33 11.89
C THR A 591 -10.51 11.44 13.33
N ASP A 592 -9.85 10.75 14.27
CA ASP A 592 -10.05 10.94 15.71
C ASP A 592 -9.44 12.27 16.20
N LYS A 593 -8.51 12.85 15.42
CA LYS A 593 -7.73 14.05 15.76
C LYS A 593 -7.97 15.20 14.75
N PRO A 594 -9.19 15.75 14.65
CA PRO A 594 -9.51 16.75 13.63
C PRO A 594 -8.60 17.97 13.69
N GLU A 595 -8.20 18.42 14.87
CA GLU A 595 -7.29 19.55 15.06
C GLU A 595 -5.94 19.33 14.35
N MET A 596 -5.40 18.12 14.36
CA MET A 596 -4.14 17.78 13.67
C MET A 596 -4.27 17.99 12.16
N VAL A 597 -5.37 17.52 11.55
CA VAL A 597 -5.61 17.69 10.10
C VAL A 597 -5.87 19.16 9.74
N GLN A 598 -6.68 19.88 10.54
CA GLN A 598 -6.94 21.30 10.35
C GLN A 598 -5.65 22.14 10.45
N GLN A 599 -4.80 21.85 11.44
CA GLN A 599 -3.48 22.52 11.56
C GLN A 599 -2.60 22.24 10.35
N LEU A 600 -2.60 21.01 9.84
CA LEU A 600 -1.88 20.66 8.62
C LEU A 600 -2.40 21.46 7.42
N MET A 601 -3.72 21.53 7.22
CA MET A 601 -4.33 22.26 6.12
C MET A 601 -4.10 23.77 6.24
N ASN A 602 -4.15 24.33 7.44
CA ASN A 602 -3.88 25.75 7.70
C ASN A 602 -2.38 26.08 7.51
N ALA A 603 -1.49 25.20 7.98
CA ALA A 603 -0.06 25.36 7.76
C ALA A 603 0.29 25.28 6.26
N ASP A 604 -0.46 24.48 5.51
CA ASP A 604 -0.33 24.38 4.06
C ASP A 604 -0.86 25.65 3.36
N ALA A 605 -1.88 26.29 3.90
CA ALA A 605 -2.39 27.56 3.38
C ALA A 605 -1.44 28.76 3.64
N ASP A 606 -0.68 28.71 4.74
CA ASP A 606 0.24 29.78 5.15
C ASP A 606 1.68 29.58 4.62
N LEU A 607 2.05 28.35 4.26
CA LEU A 607 3.35 28.06 3.64
C LEU A 607 3.34 28.52 2.18
N ASP A 608 4.38 29.27 1.80
CA ASP A 608 4.68 29.49 0.38
C ASP A 608 4.64 28.13 -0.33
N ASN A 609 3.83 28.00 -1.37
CA ASN A 609 3.57 26.74 -2.09
C ASN A 609 4.86 26.01 -2.48
N ASP A 610 5.97 26.73 -2.62
CA ASP A 610 7.31 26.19 -2.92
C ASP A 610 7.89 25.35 -1.79
N LEU A 611 7.66 25.75 -0.54
CA LEU A 611 8.14 25.04 0.64
C LEU A 611 7.31 23.78 0.94
N LEU A 612 6.01 23.82 0.67
CA LEU A 612 5.12 22.66 0.76
C LEU A 612 5.57 21.55 -0.18
N PHE A 613 5.80 21.89 -1.43
CA PHE A 613 6.26 20.95 -2.44
C PHE A 613 7.62 20.32 -2.09
N ILE A 614 8.58 21.14 -1.65
CA ILE A 614 9.91 20.66 -1.21
C ILE A 614 9.75 19.73 0.00
N ARG A 615 8.92 20.09 0.96
CA ARG A 615 8.63 19.29 2.15
C ARG A 615 8.04 17.93 1.76
N ASP A 616 7.00 17.91 0.93
CA ASP A 616 6.27 16.67 0.57
C ASP A 616 7.12 15.78 -0.35
N THR A 617 7.93 16.37 -1.23
CA THR A 617 8.91 15.62 -2.01
C THR A 617 10.00 15.02 -1.13
N ILE A 618 10.52 15.78 -0.17
CA ILE A 618 11.52 15.27 0.79
C ILE A 618 10.89 14.19 1.69
N ARG A 619 9.65 14.40 2.18
CA ARG A 619 8.92 13.41 2.98
C ARG A 619 8.64 12.12 2.19
N SER A 620 8.18 12.21 0.96
CA SER A 620 7.97 11.03 0.11
C SER A 620 9.27 10.26 -0.16
N LEU A 621 10.41 10.96 -0.20
CA LEU A 621 11.73 10.37 -0.34
C LEU A 621 12.28 9.80 0.99
N ILE A 622 11.97 10.43 2.12
CA ILE A 622 12.45 10.06 3.47
C ILE A 622 11.48 9.08 4.15
N GLY A 623 10.18 9.13 3.90
CA GLY A 623 9.17 8.19 4.42
C GLY A 623 9.49 6.72 4.09
N TRP A 624 10.45 6.50 3.21
CA TRP A 624 11.13 5.22 3.00
C TRP A 624 12.05 4.79 4.17
N PHE A 625 12.42 5.69 5.09
CA PHE A 625 13.41 5.46 6.14
C PHE A 625 12.88 5.67 7.56
N ASP A 626 11.73 6.33 7.70
CA ASP A 626 11.19 6.72 9.02
C ASP A 626 9.97 5.86 9.40
N ALA A 627 10.24 4.58 9.68
CA ALA A 627 9.34 3.74 10.47
C ALA A 627 9.74 3.83 11.95
N GLY A 628 9.86 5.03 12.48
CA GLY A 628 10.23 5.29 13.87
C GLY A 628 9.03 5.87 14.64
N ASP A 629 8.45 5.02 15.47
CA ASP A 629 7.28 5.24 16.28
C ASP A 629 7.48 6.34 17.33
N GLU A 630 6.63 7.36 17.34
CA GLU A 630 6.19 7.98 18.59
C GLU A 630 4.93 7.23 19.05
N PRO A 631 4.86 6.73 20.29
CA PRO A 631 3.68 6.04 20.80
C PRO A 631 2.47 6.98 20.81
N THR A 632 1.34 6.47 20.36
CA THR A 632 0.08 7.24 20.46
C THR A 632 -0.36 7.35 21.92
N PRO A 633 -1.11 8.38 22.31
CA PRO A 633 -1.66 8.48 23.68
C PRO A 633 -2.47 7.27 24.14
N GLU A 634 -2.98 6.46 23.21
CA GLU A 634 -3.61 5.17 23.53
C GLU A 634 -2.58 4.09 23.91
N GLU A 635 -1.37 4.16 23.39
CA GLU A 635 -0.29 3.24 23.76
C GLU A 635 0.26 3.57 25.15
N GLU A 636 0.37 4.86 25.52
CA GLU A 636 0.74 5.28 26.89
C GLU A 636 -0.31 4.84 27.93
N VAL A 637 -1.61 4.96 27.61
CA VAL A 637 -2.70 4.53 28.52
C VAL A 637 -2.75 3.00 28.64
N ILE A 638 -2.37 2.27 27.59
CA ILE A 638 -2.31 0.80 27.60
C ILE A 638 -1.03 0.31 28.31
N GLU A 639 0.09 1.01 28.18
CA GLU A 639 1.31 0.70 28.93
C GLU A 639 1.14 0.97 30.43
N GLU A 640 0.55 2.09 30.84
CA GLU A 640 0.20 2.34 32.25
C GLU A 640 -0.79 1.30 32.81
N ALA A 641 -1.73 0.80 32.00
CA ALA A 641 -2.66 -0.24 32.42
C ALA A 641 -2.03 -1.65 32.47
N ILE A 642 -0.89 -1.87 31.84
CA ILE A 642 -0.16 -3.15 31.82
C ILE A 642 0.90 -3.21 32.94
N GLU A 643 1.41 -2.07 33.42
CA GLU A 643 2.41 -2.03 34.49
C GLU A 643 1.84 -2.40 35.87
N ASP A 644 0.51 -2.37 36.06
CA ASP A 644 -0.07 -2.85 37.32
C ASP A 644 -1.20 -3.89 37.12
N PRO A 645 -0.83 -5.18 36.90
CA PRO A 645 -1.82 -6.25 36.70
C PRO A 645 -2.61 -6.63 37.96
N GLU A 646 -2.22 -6.17 39.14
CA GLU A 646 -2.92 -6.52 40.41
C GLU A 646 -4.15 -5.67 40.65
N GLU A 647 -4.22 -4.44 40.13
CA GLU A 647 -5.45 -3.62 40.23
C GLU A 647 -6.65 -4.15 39.41
N LEU A 648 -6.38 -4.95 38.39
CA LEU A 648 -7.43 -5.57 37.55
C LEU A 648 -8.04 -6.82 38.15
N LEU A 649 -7.43 -7.41 39.17
CA LEU A 649 -7.94 -8.62 39.87
C LEU A 649 -8.87 -8.31 41.05
N ASP A 650 -8.78 -7.11 41.63
CA ASP A 650 -9.64 -6.69 42.75
C ASP A 650 -10.96 -6.00 42.29
N ALA A 651 -11.12 -5.79 40.97
CA ALA A 651 -12.33 -5.20 40.37
C ALA A 651 -13.22 -6.22 39.62
N ALA A 652 -12.94 -7.54 39.75
CA ALA A 652 -13.73 -8.60 39.13
C ALA A 652 -14.78 -9.18 40.08
#